data_82d6f9118572001c0b3655016c7bcb0a
#
_entry.id   82d6f9118572001c0b3655016c7bcb0a
#
_cell.length_a   1.000
_cell.length_b   1.000
_cell.length_c   1.000
_cell.angle_alpha   90.00
_cell.angle_beta   90.00
_cell.angle_gamma   90.00
#
_symmetry.space_group_name_H-M   'P 1'
#
loop_
_entity.id
_entity.type
_entity.pdbx_description
1 polymer ?
#
loop_
_entity_poly.entity_id
_entity_poly.type
_entity_poly.pdbx_seq_one_letter_code
_entity_poly.pdbx_strand_id
1 'polypeptide(L)'
;MERKTAMTRSMVVLVFIAIAMVVSPAVNSLPTGIGGDNIQTQGCNCHNTLPSSNVITSLAGLPEEYNVSTTYTLTISFSGGPAEGGVNSGGFNLWASDGDFSVVDATVQARSPTELTHTEVGNDYRSWTIEWTSPDHGRNVDFILHVNSVNGDGANTGGIDEWNRLDVTVAGSAGAGLEPADAFKVLGTLIMISVVLLTVTILYGFYRTNPDNFTWDYLAPWITGWLTSTDHKRIGTLYFVQGLFFLGVGGIMAMMIRVQLAGPDTGFISQDQYNQFFTLHGTTMIFLAAMPLIAGFANWIVPLQIGAPDLALPRINALSFWLQPFAALLIFTGVFSGEGADTGWTGYAPYVVSAGAHDGVTYWVAGQIMLVASSTLTGINFLTTMAVMRAKGMGWMQMPLFTWSILVANVMLFLSIPAFGIGLIQVFLDRTISTAFYDMTAGGDPLLWSHLFWYFGHPEVYVVIVPAFGVISEVLATSARRSIFGYRSMVYAMAGIGLLSFIVYGHHMFTSGMSPTLRFVTMLTTMLVAVPTGIKIFNWLKTMHGGSLVYRTHTLWALGFLVTFTLGGISGMYFPAIAMDLHLHETYFVVAHFHYVLVGGTVFGMFAAIYYWYPKMTGRMLDERLGTLHFLIGFISYNGIFWPMHRLGVVGMPRRTHTYFITTDDFTSIPEWAADWNLFISVSAFIFFFSNLILVANMLISLVRGQKAPADPWGGWSFEWMVSSPPPTPSFDWNNLPELRDANEHIAHEPTRMGAWFNRLMVPDQEEEASN
;
A
#
# COMPACT_ATOMS: atom_id res chain seq x y z
N MET A 1 13.08 -28.42 57.25
CA MET A 1 11.79 -27.95 56.62
C MET A 1 11.91 -27.83 55.11
N GLU A 2 13.08 -27.56 54.54
CA GLU A 2 13.27 -27.37 53.07
C GLU A 2 13.22 -28.67 52.23
N ARG A 3 13.55 -29.85 52.79
CA ARG A 3 13.43 -31.13 52.06
C ARG A 3 11.99 -31.61 51.77
N LYS A 4 11.01 -31.21 52.61
CA LYS A 4 9.59 -31.57 52.39
C LYS A 4 8.94 -30.73 51.27
N THR A 5 9.38 -29.49 51.09
CA THR A 5 8.84 -28.58 50.08
C THR A 5 9.34 -28.93 48.66
N ALA A 6 10.56 -29.44 48.52
CA ALA A 6 11.09 -29.87 47.23
C ALA A 6 10.40 -31.17 46.76
N MET A 7 10.13 -32.12 47.66
CA MET A 7 9.46 -33.38 47.32
C MET A 7 8.00 -33.19 46.90
N THR A 8 7.31 -32.18 47.49
CA THR A 8 5.91 -31.84 47.13
C THR A 8 5.84 -31.15 45.75
N ARG A 9 6.83 -30.32 45.42
CA ARG A 9 6.89 -29.69 44.07
C ARG A 9 7.19 -30.70 42.96
N SER A 10 8.09 -31.66 43.19
CA SER A 10 8.40 -32.74 42.23
C SER A 10 7.20 -33.68 42.04
N MET A 11 6.43 -34.00 43.08
CA MET A 11 5.19 -34.78 42.95
C MET A 11 4.08 -34.06 42.20
N VAL A 12 3.92 -32.74 42.38
CA VAL A 12 2.95 -31.94 41.62
C VAL A 12 3.31 -31.88 40.14
N VAL A 13 4.59 -31.73 39.78
CA VAL A 13 5.07 -31.75 38.38
C VAL A 13 4.88 -33.13 37.75
N LEU A 14 5.15 -34.21 38.47
CA LEU A 14 4.91 -35.59 37.99
C LEU A 14 3.43 -35.92 37.83
N VAL A 15 2.54 -35.38 38.70
CA VAL A 15 1.10 -35.52 38.55
C VAL A 15 0.59 -34.72 37.37
N PHE A 16 1.13 -33.51 37.10
CA PHE A 16 0.78 -32.74 35.91
C PHE A 16 1.27 -33.41 34.61
N ILE A 17 2.46 -34.01 34.61
CA ILE A 17 2.97 -34.78 33.46
C ILE A 17 2.15 -36.06 33.28
N ALA A 18 1.74 -36.74 34.36
CA ALA A 18 0.87 -37.93 34.27
C ALA A 18 -0.55 -37.57 33.80
N ILE A 19 -1.08 -36.41 34.20
CA ILE A 19 -2.39 -35.92 33.72
C ILE A 19 -2.27 -35.48 32.24
N ALA A 20 -1.15 -34.87 31.83
CA ALA A 20 -0.90 -34.53 30.42
C ALA A 20 -0.73 -35.75 29.52
N MET A 21 -0.24 -36.88 30.07
CA MET A 21 -0.15 -38.13 29.31
C MET A 21 -1.45 -38.93 29.24
N VAL A 22 -2.45 -38.61 30.11
CA VAL A 22 -3.76 -39.30 30.13
C VAL A 22 -4.84 -38.54 29.34
N VAL A 23 -4.58 -37.31 28.94
CA VAL A 23 -5.47 -36.51 28.07
C VAL A 23 -4.86 -36.31 26.71
N SER A 24 -4.37 -37.38 26.09
CA SER A 24 -4.33 -37.45 24.62
C SER A 24 -5.75 -37.85 24.21
N PRO A 25 -6.51 -37.04 23.46
CA PRO A 25 -7.74 -37.54 22.86
C PRO A 25 -7.35 -38.76 22.03
N ALA A 26 -7.94 -39.89 22.30
CA ALA A 26 -7.88 -41.02 21.40
C ALA A 26 -8.54 -40.54 20.10
N VAL A 27 -7.73 -40.27 19.07
CA VAL A 27 -8.23 -39.95 17.73
C VAL A 27 -8.78 -41.28 17.21
N ASN A 28 -10.09 -41.47 17.36
CA ASN A 28 -10.76 -42.63 16.80
C ASN A 28 -10.77 -42.48 15.26
N SER A 29 -10.45 -43.56 14.53
CA SER A 29 -10.72 -43.61 13.10
C SER A 29 -12.21 -43.35 12.85
N LEU A 30 -12.53 -42.56 11.82
CA LEU A 30 -13.90 -42.26 11.44
C LEU A 30 -14.29 -43.18 10.29
N PRO A 31 -15.03 -44.27 10.56
CA PRO A 31 -15.44 -45.23 9.52
C PRO A 31 -16.39 -44.65 8.46
N THR A 32 -16.95 -43.48 8.78
CA THR A 32 -17.87 -42.73 7.92
C THR A 32 -17.19 -41.68 7.06
N GLY A 33 -15.85 -41.70 6.94
CA GLY A 33 -15.07 -40.72 6.20
C GLY A 33 -14.93 -39.38 6.92
N ILE A 34 -13.99 -38.57 6.45
CA ILE A 34 -13.66 -37.25 7.00
C ILE A 34 -13.60 -36.24 5.86
N GLY A 35 -13.88 -34.97 6.13
CA GLY A 35 -13.83 -33.87 5.18
C GLY A 35 -13.47 -32.53 5.83
N GLY A 36 -13.28 -31.51 4.98
CA GLY A 36 -13.03 -30.13 5.35
C GLY A 36 -11.56 -29.70 5.27
N ASP A 37 -11.31 -28.42 5.49
CA ASP A 37 -10.02 -27.73 5.25
C ASP A 37 -8.80 -28.41 5.89
N ASN A 38 -8.98 -29.08 7.02
CA ASN A 38 -7.89 -29.77 7.70
C ASN A 38 -7.32 -30.93 6.91
N ILE A 39 -8.14 -31.68 6.15
CA ILE A 39 -7.65 -32.79 5.30
C ILE A 39 -6.96 -32.26 4.06
N GLN A 40 -7.53 -31.22 3.44
CA GLN A 40 -6.97 -30.62 2.24
C GLN A 40 -5.55 -30.08 2.51
N THR A 41 -5.30 -29.54 3.70
CA THR A 41 -4.03 -28.92 4.07
C THR A 41 -3.06 -29.86 4.79
N GLN A 42 -3.55 -30.78 5.61
CA GLN A 42 -2.71 -31.61 6.50
C GLN A 42 -2.71 -33.11 6.13
N GLY A 43 -3.61 -33.53 5.24
CA GLY A 43 -3.75 -34.93 4.83
C GLY A 43 -4.33 -35.84 5.91
N CYS A 44 -4.20 -37.16 5.72
CA CYS A 44 -4.70 -38.20 6.65
C CYS A 44 -3.78 -38.40 7.86
N ASN A 45 -3.33 -37.35 8.52
CA ASN A 45 -2.36 -37.36 9.61
C ASN A 45 -2.83 -38.07 10.90
N CYS A 46 -4.10 -38.47 10.99
CA CYS A 46 -4.62 -39.31 12.07
C CYS A 46 -4.03 -40.72 12.05
N HIS A 47 -3.63 -41.24 10.89
CA HIS A 47 -3.08 -42.58 10.71
C HIS A 47 -1.55 -42.58 10.62
N ASN A 48 -0.97 -41.60 9.95
CA ASN A 48 0.48 -41.40 9.89
C ASN A 48 0.78 -39.91 9.65
N THR A 49 1.89 -39.41 10.18
CA THR A 49 2.27 -37.98 10.08
C THR A 49 2.75 -37.57 8.68
N LEU A 50 3.18 -38.50 7.84
CA LEU A 50 3.68 -38.22 6.50
C LEU A 50 3.05 -39.17 5.47
N PRO A 51 2.83 -38.69 4.22
CA PRO A 51 2.39 -39.53 3.12
C PRO A 51 3.43 -40.60 2.80
N SER A 52 2.97 -41.79 2.39
CA SER A 52 3.81 -42.96 2.07
C SER A 52 3.86 -43.20 0.57
N SER A 53 5.07 -43.29 0.05
CA SER A 53 5.32 -43.70 -1.35
C SER A 53 4.93 -45.14 -1.68
N ASN A 54 4.64 -45.97 -0.66
CA ASN A 54 4.17 -47.33 -0.85
C ASN A 54 2.72 -47.41 -1.30
N VAL A 55 1.93 -46.37 -1.07
CA VAL A 55 0.53 -46.24 -1.54
C VAL A 55 0.51 -45.50 -2.86
N ILE A 56 0.15 -46.18 -3.93
CA ILE A 56 0.03 -45.59 -5.26
C ILE A 56 -1.41 -45.20 -5.49
N THR A 57 -1.68 -43.89 -5.58
CA THR A 57 -3.02 -43.30 -5.75
C THR A 57 -3.29 -43.02 -7.20
N SER A 58 -4.53 -43.29 -7.67
CA SER A 58 -4.98 -43.04 -9.04
C SER A 58 -6.38 -42.41 -9.07
N LEU A 59 -6.55 -41.39 -9.89
CA LEU A 59 -7.84 -40.79 -10.25
C LEU A 59 -7.98 -40.90 -11.77
N ALA A 60 -8.68 -41.94 -12.24
CA ALA A 60 -8.86 -42.23 -13.66
C ALA A 60 -10.18 -41.64 -14.18
N GLY A 61 -10.27 -41.34 -15.47
CA GLY A 61 -11.45 -40.80 -16.13
C GLY A 61 -11.48 -39.28 -16.27
N LEU A 62 -10.52 -38.55 -15.67
CA LEU A 62 -10.34 -37.13 -15.94
C LEU A 62 -9.85 -36.93 -17.38
N PRO A 63 -10.44 -36.01 -18.17
CA PRO A 63 -9.92 -35.65 -19.48
C PRO A 63 -8.67 -34.78 -19.36
N GLU A 64 -7.85 -34.71 -20.40
CA GLU A 64 -6.75 -33.71 -20.46
C GLU A 64 -7.28 -32.27 -20.47
N GLU A 65 -8.45 -32.10 -21.16
CA GLU A 65 -9.19 -30.83 -21.22
C GLU A 65 -10.68 -31.13 -21.12
N TYR A 66 -11.43 -30.51 -20.20
CA TYR A 66 -12.84 -30.74 -20.02
C TYR A 66 -13.70 -29.78 -20.86
N ASN A 67 -14.84 -30.27 -21.34
CA ASN A 67 -15.89 -29.44 -21.91
C ASN A 67 -16.79 -28.90 -20.77
N VAL A 68 -17.24 -27.66 -20.87
CA VAL A 68 -18.09 -27.02 -19.85
C VAL A 68 -19.42 -27.79 -19.70
N SER A 69 -19.96 -27.81 -18.48
CA SER A 69 -21.25 -28.43 -18.13
C SER A 69 -21.37 -29.88 -18.61
N THR A 70 -20.27 -30.63 -18.59
CA THR A 70 -20.20 -32.01 -19.05
C THR A 70 -19.91 -32.94 -17.87
N THR A 71 -20.66 -34.03 -17.76
CA THR A 71 -20.46 -35.02 -16.69
C THR A 71 -19.44 -36.08 -17.11
N TYR A 72 -18.45 -36.31 -16.26
CA TYR A 72 -17.40 -37.30 -16.42
C TYR A 72 -17.51 -38.34 -15.31
N THR A 73 -17.43 -39.65 -15.71
CA THR A 73 -17.34 -40.73 -14.72
C THR A 73 -15.90 -40.92 -14.31
N LEU A 74 -15.61 -40.77 -13.02
CA LEU A 74 -14.26 -40.85 -12.46
C LEU A 74 -14.15 -42.12 -11.61
N THR A 75 -12.96 -42.73 -11.61
CA THR A 75 -12.66 -43.88 -10.76
C THR A 75 -11.48 -43.52 -9.85
N ILE A 76 -11.76 -43.49 -8.55
CA ILE A 76 -10.75 -43.37 -7.49
C ILE A 76 -10.24 -44.79 -7.21
N SER A 77 -8.93 -44.98 -7.17
CA SER A 77 -8.36 -46.24 -6.75
C SER A 77 -6.96 -46.04 -6.16
N PHE A 78 -6.57 -46.99 -5.32
CA PHE A 78 -5.19 -47.04 -4.84
C PHE A 78 -4.72 -48.46 -4.64
N SER A 79 -3.40 -48.66 -4.62
CA SER A 79 -2.77 -49.95 -4.38
C SER A 79 -1.56 -49.79 -3.47
N GLY A 80 -1.15 -50.85 -2.80
CA GLY A 80 -0.03 -50.83 -1.86
C GLY A 80 -0.46 -50.49 -0.42
N GLY A 81 0.49 -50.28 0.47
CA GLY A 81 0.28 -50.23 1.90
C GLY A 81 0.00 -51.58 2.54
N PRO A 82 -0.67 -51.60 3.73
CA PRO A 82 -1.01 -52.86 4.43
C PRO A 82 -1.83 -53.80 3.58
N ALA A 83 -1.65 -55.13 3.82
CA ALA A 83 -2.46 -56.15 3.13
C ALA A 83 -3.96 -56.00 3.46
N GLU A 84 -4.83 -56.26 2.49
CA GLU A 84 -6.26 -56.20 2.67
C GLU A 84 -6.73 -57.17 3.74
N GLY A 85 -7.36 -56.66 4.81
CA GLY A 85 -7.92 -57.46 5.92
C GLY A 85 -9.34 -57.96 5.69
N GLY A 86 -10.00 -57.57 4.58
CA GLY A 86 -11.33 -57.98 4.19
C GLY A 86 -12.48 -57.08 4.70
N VAL A 87 -12.27 -56.29 5.76
CA VAL A 87 -13.21 -55.29 6.30
C VAL A 87 -12.40 -54.07 6.70
N ASN A 88 -12.91 -52.87 6.41
CA ASN A 88 -12.20 -51.62 6.65
C ASN A 88 -10.79 -51.57 5.98
N SER A 89 -10.75 -51.75 4.66
CA SER A 89 -9.50 -51.87 3.88
C SER A 89 -8.97 -50.54 3.36
N GLY A 90 -9.79 -49.50 3.33
CA GLY A 90 -9.39 -48.21 2.80
C GLY A 90 -10.39 -47.07 2.97
N GLY A 91 -9.97 -45.90 2.63
CA GLY A 91 -10.78 -44.71 2.63
C GLY A 91 -10.22 -43.62 1.72
N PHE A 92 -11.05 -42.65 1.35
CA PHE A 92 -10.63 -41.51 0.55
C PHE A 92 -11.35 -40.23 0.96
N ASN A 93 -10.73 -39.11 0.61
CA ASN A 93 -11.35 -37.81 0.51
C ASN A 93 -10.91 -37.18 -0.82
N LEU A 94 -11.88 -36.76 -1.64
CA LEU A 94 -11.64 -36.06 -2.90
C LEU A 94 -12.30 -34.70 -2.85
N TRP A 95 -11.52 -33.67 -3.14
CA TRP A 95 -11.96 -32.29 -3.28
C TRP A 95 -11.64 -31.79 -4.69
N ALA A 96 -12.54 -30.95 -5.24
CA ALA A 96 -12.34 -30.22 -6.48
C ALA A 96 -12.49 -28.71 -6.22
N SER A 97 -11.68 -27.89 -6.90
CA SER A 97 -11.80 -26.44 -6.79
C SER A 97 -13.07 -25.87 -7.41
N ASP A 98 -13.74 -26.67 -8.29
CA ASP A 98 -14.96 -26.26 -9.00
C ASP A 98 -15.68 -27.45 -9.62
N GLY A 99 -16.95 -27.24 -10.07
CA GLY A 99 -17.82 -28.29 -10.58
C GLY A 99 -18.52 -29.07 -9.46
N ASP A 100 -19.50 -29.89 -9.83
CA ASP A 100 -20.36 -30.61 -8.90
C ASP A 100 -20.12 -32.12 -8.95
N PHE A 101 -19.89 -32.72 -7.80
CA PHE A 101 -19.81 -34.15 -7.65
C PHE A 101 -21.22 -34.79 -7.47
N SER A 102 -21.41 -35.93 -8.06
CA SER A 102 -22.61 -36.79 -7.89
C SER A 102 -22.23 -38.17 -7.35
N VAL A 103 -23.00 -38.62 -6.37
CA VAL A 103 -22.83 -39.92 -5.73
C VAL A 103 -23.49 -41.00 -6.66
N VAL A 104 -22.71 -42.01 -7.03
CA VAL A 104 -23.20 -43.08 -7.92
C VAL A 104 -23.82 -44.26 -7.15
N ASP A 105 -23.25 -44.57 -5.96
CA ASP A 105 -23.70 -45.70 -5.15
C ASP A 105 -23.53 -45.43 -3.63
N ALA A 106 -23.93 -46.42 -2.82
CA ALA A 106 -23.91 -46.31 -1.36
C ALA A 106 -22.51 -46.35 -0.72
N THR A 107 -21.42 -46.54 -1.48
CA THR A 107 -20.06 -46.59 -0.97
C THR A 107 -19.44 -45.21 -0.80
N VAL A 108 -20.07 -44.19 -1.40
CA VAL A 108 -19.61 -42.79 -1.43
C VAL A 108 -20.68 -41.88 -0.83
N GLN A 109 -20.27 -40.81 -0.19
CA GLN A 109 -21.14 -39.72 0.27
C GLN A 109 -20.55 -38.35 -0.06
N ALA A 110 -21.42 -37.37 -0.34
CA ALA A 110 -21.05 -35.98 -0.52
C ALA A 110 -20.97 -35.25 0.83
N ARG A 111 -19.91 -34.46 1.03
CA ARG A 111 -19.77 -33.51 2.12
C ARG A 111 -20.17 -32.10 1.69
N SER A 112 -19.88 -31.79 0.44
CA SER A 112 -20.32 -30.58 -0.25
C SER A 112 -20.49 -30.92 -1.75
N PRO A 113 -21.01 -30.01 -2.59
CA PRO A 113 -20.99 -30.21 -4.03
C PRO A 113 -19.59 -30.49 -4.60
N THR A 114 -18.55 -29.96 -3.98
CA THR A 114 -17.15 -30.06 -4.40
C THR A 114 -16.33 -31.03 -3.57
N GLU A 115 -16.91 -31.79 -2.64
CA GLU A 115 -16.16 -32.70 -1.76
C GLU A 115 -16.90 -34.01 -1.53
N LEU A 116 -16.21 -35.13 -1.81
CA LEU A 116 -16.70 -36.50 -1.58
C LEU A 116 -15.78 -37.26 -0.64
N THR A 117 -16.37 -38.22 0.11
CA THR A 117 -15.66 -39.21 0.90
C THR A 117 -16.41 -40.54 0.91
N HIS A 118 -15.73 -41.59 1.39
CA HIS A 118 -16.38 -42.91 1.54
C HIS A 118 -17.43 -42.93 2.66
N THR A 119 -18.33 -43.89 2.61
CA THR A 119 -19.28 -44.25 3.68
C THR A 119 -18.72 -45.39 4.52
N GLU A 120 -19.43 -45.77 5.60
CA GLU A 120 -19.09 -46.94 6.40
C GLU A 120 -19.06 -48.25 5.57
N VAL A 121 -19.93 -48.35 4.58
CA VAL A 121 -19.90 -49.48 3.62
C VAL A 121 -18.75 -49.33 2.62
N GLY A 122 -18.40 -48.09 2.30
CA GLY A 122 -17.36 -47.78 1.32
C GLY A 122 -15.93 -48.01 1.84
N ASN A 123 -15.73 -48.11 3.13
CA ASN A 123 -14.40 -48.30 3.72
C ASN A 123 -13.85 -49.74 3.54
N ASP A 124 -14.69 -50.68 3.09
CA ASP A 124 -14.25 -52.02 2.77
C ASP A 124 -13.56 -52.15 1.39
N TYR A 125 -13.53 -51.07 0.65
CA TYR A 125 -13.03 -51.04 -0.75
C TYR A 125 -11.76 -50.19 -0.86
N ARG A 126 -11.04 -50.41 -1.96
CA ARG A 126 -9.88 -49.63 -2.43
C ARG A 126 -10.12 -49.01 -3.80
N SER A 127 -11.38 -49.02 -4.27
CA SER A 127 -11.79 -48.38 -5.51
C SER A 127 -13.24 -47.95 -5.42
N TRP A 128 -13.55 -46.74 -5.93
CA TRP A 128 -14.90 -46.13 -5.95
C TRP A 128 -15.13 -45.44 -7.26
N THR A 129 -16.41 -45.46 -7.71
CA THR A 129 -16.82 -44.75 -8.91
C THR A 129 -17.68 -43.58 -8.53
N ILE A 130 -17.42 -42.43 -9.12
CA ILE A 130 -18.13 -41.17 -8.89
C ILE A 130 -18.40 -40.46 -10.21
N GLU A 131 -19.27 -39.50 -10.21
CA GLU A 131 -19.45 -38.57 -11.33
C GLU A 131 -19.06 -37.16 -10.94
N TRP A 132 -18.42 -36.46 -11.87
CA TRP A 132 -18.09 -35.04 -11.74
C TRP A 132 -18.67 -34.32 -12.96
N THR A 133 -19.52 -33.33 -12.70
CA THR A 133 -20.01 -32.41 -13.71
C THR A 133 -19.15 -31.17 -13.70
N SER A 134 -18.47 -30.88 -14.80
CA SER A 134 -17.61 -29.74 -14.95
C SER A 134 -18.38 -28.42 -14.85
N PRO A 135 -17.75 -27.32 -14.39
CA PRO A 135 -18.38 -26.02 -14.29
C PRO A 135 -18.81 -25.49 -15.67
N ASP A 136 -19.65 -24.46 -15.68
CA ASP A 136 -20.18 -23.80 -16.88
C ASP A 136 -19.17 -22.83 -17.54
N HIS A 137 -17.97 -22.74 -16.98
CA HIS A 137 -16.84 -21.94 -17.49
C HIS A 137 -15.59 -22.80 -17.69
N GLY A 138 -14.76 -22.45 -18.66
CA GLY A 138 -13.57 -23.22 -19.04
C GLY A 138 -12.30 -22.89 -18.28
N ARG A 139 -12.34 -22.73 -16.95
CA ARG A 139 -11.14 -22.52 -16.11
C ARG A 139 -10.54 -23.85 -15.71
N ASN A 140 -9.25 -23.82 -15.34
CA ASN A 140 -8.61 -25.00 -14.76
C ASN A 140 -9.32 -25.38 -13.46
N VAL A 141 -9.50 -26.69 -13.26
CA VAL A 141 -10.03 -27.26 -12.02
C VAL A 141 -8.97 -28.11 -11.39
N ASP A 142 -8.67 -27.83 -10.11
CA ASP A 142 -7.72 -28.56 -9.30
C ASP A 142 -8.45 -29.63 -8.50
N PHE A 143 -7.94 -30.86 -8.53
CA PHE A 143 -8.41 -31.99 -7.75
C PHE A 143 -7.37 -32.37 -6.72
N ILE A 144 -7.79 -32.54 -5.47
CA ILE A 144 -6.95 -33.04 -4.37
C ILE A 144 -7.56 -34.34 -3.85
N LEU A 145 -6.87 -35.44 -4.06
CA LEU A 145 -7.29 -36.76 -3.60
C LEU A 145 -6.36 -37.25 -2.50
N HIS A 146 -6.94 -37.52 -1.33
CA HIS A 146 -6.27 -38.25 -0.25
C HIS A 146 -6.83 -39.68 -0.19
N VAL A 147 -5.99 -40.66 -0.10
CA VAL A 147 -6.37 -42.06 0.12
C VAL A 147 -5.66 -42.62 1.34
N ASN A 148 -6.36 -43.45 2.06
CA ASN A 148 -5.85 -44.11 3.25
C ASN A 148 -5.94 -45.65 3.08
N SER A 149 -4.81 -46.33 3.16
CA SER A 149 -4.69 -47.79 3.11
C SER A 149 -4.53 -48.30 4.53
N VAL A 150 -5.51 -49.02 5.03
CA VAL A 150 -5.58 -49.48 6.42
C VAL A 150 -5.61 -51.00 6.50
N ASN A 151 -5.21 -51.57 7.64
CA ASN A 151 -5.13 -53.01 7.87
C ASN A 151 -6.43 -53.62 8.40
N GLY A 152 -7.45 -52.83 8.68
CA GLY A 152 -8.77 -53.27 9.15
C GLY A 152 -8.87 -53.69 10.61
N ASP A 153 -7.89 -53.36 11.44
CA ASP A 153 -7.88 -53.71 12.89
C ASP A 153 -8.69 -52.75 13.77
N GLY A 154 -9.23 -51.69 13.19
CA GLY A 154 -10.03 -50.66 13.89
C GLY A 154 -9.26 -49.75 14.83
N ALA A 155 -7.93 -49.82 14.84
CA ALA A 155 -7.07 -49.00 15.67
C ALA A 155 -6.28 -48.01 14.77
N ASN A 156 -6.10 -46.78 15.23
CA ASN A 156 -5.15 -45.83 14.63
C ASN A 156 -3.73 -46.25 15.04
N THR A 157 -3.19 -47.29 14.39
CA THR A 157 -1.85 -47.79 14.66
C THR A 157 -0.85 -47.02 13.83
N GLY A 158 -0.30 -45.93 14.41
CA GLY A 158 0.74 -45.15 13.77
C GLY A 158 1.92 -46.06 13.32
N GLY A 159 2.15 -46.09 12.02
CA GLY A 159 3.25 -46.87 11.38
C GLY A 159 2.83 -48.15 10.69
N ILE A 160 1.57 -48.59 10.77
CA ILE A 160 1.01 -49.71 9.98
C ILE A 160 0.09 -49.19 8.89
N ASP A 161 -0.79 -48.24 9.23
CA ASP A 161 -1.67 -47.58 8.25
C ASP A 161 -0.87 -46.55 7.45
N GLU A 162 -1.09 -46.52 6.16
CA GLU A 162 -0.35 -45.66 5.23
C GLU A 162 -1.34 -44.84 4.38
N TRP A 163 -1.03 -43.60 4.12
CA TRP A 163 -1.82 -42.74 3.24
C TRP A 163 -0.97 -42.07 2.17
N ASN A 164 -1.60 -41.60 1.10
CA ASN A 164 -0.92 -40.79 0.08
C ASN A 164 -1.90 -39.74 -0.49
N ARG A 165 -1.32 -38.77 -1.19
CA ARG A 165 -2.01 -37.66 -1.82
C ARG A 165 -1.71 -37.64 -3.33
N LEU A 166 -2.70 -37.23 -4.13
CA LEU A 166 -2.59 -36.96 -5.55
C LEU A 166 -3.21 -35.61 -5.85
N ASP A 167 -2.46 -34.72 -6.46
CA ASP A 167 -2.92 -33.45 -6.97
C ASP A 167 -2.96 -33.51 -8.48
N VAL A 168 -4.12 -33.13 -9.08
CA VAL A 168 -4.31 -33.12 -10.54
C VAL A 168 -5.01 -31.83 -10.92
N THR A 169 -4.46 -31.11 -11.89
CA THR A 169 -5.12 -29.96 -12.52
C THR A 169 -5.63 -30.34 -13.90
N VAL A 170 -6.92 -30.12 -14.16
CA VAL A 170 -7.52 -30.36 -15.47
C VAL A 170 -7.82 -29.01 -16.13
N ALA A 171 -7.32 -28.82 -17.34
CA ALA A 171 -7.60 -27.63 -18.13
C ALA A 171 -9.05 -27.62 -18.60
N GLY A 172 -9.71 -26.45 -18.57
CA GLY A 172 -11.01 -26.27 -19.19
C GLY A 172 -10.91 -25.82 -20.65
N SER A 173 -11.84 -26.23 -21.48
CA SER A 173 -11.96 -25.74 -22.86
C SER A 173 -12.43 -24.28 -22.86
N ALA A 174 -11.57 -23.38 -22.46
CA ALA A 174 -11.91 -21.98 -22.39
C ALA A 174 -12.03 -21.37 -23.78
N GLY A 175 -13.18 -20.81 -24.07
CA GLY A 175 -13.22 -19.66 -24.96
C GLY A 175 -12.25 -18.62 -24.44
N ALA A 176 -11.29 -18.21 -25.26
CA ALA A 176 -10.12 -17.39 -24.94
C ALA A 176 -10.34 -16.27 -23.92
N GLY A 177 -10.26 -16.59 -22.63
CA GLY A 177 -9.85 -15.65 -21.60
C GLY A 177 -8.37 -15.32 -21.85
N LEU A 178 -7.98 -14.07 -21.68
CA LEU A 178 -6.59 -13.64 -21.79
C LEU A 178 -5.71 -14.59 -20.95
N GLU A 179 -4.76 -15.27 -21.59
CA GLU A 179 -3.81 -16.09 -20.85
C GLU A 179 -3.17 -15.29 -19.72
N PRO A 180 -3.00 -15.84 -18.52
CA PRO A 180 -2.40 -15.14 -17.38
C PRO A 180 -1.06 -14.44 -17.69
N ALA A 181 -0.27 -15.01 -18.62
CA ALA A 181 0.97 -14.41 -19.11
C ALA A 181 0.79 -13.02 -19.74
N ASP A 182 -0.40 -12.67 -20.20
CA ASP A 182 -0.62 -11.43 -20.95
C ASP A 182 -0.82 -10.21 -20.07
N ALA A 183 -1.24 -10.36 -18.80
CA ALA A 183 -1.38 -9.24 -17.87
C ALA A 183 -0.04 -8.52 -17.60
N PHE A 184 1.05 -9.28 -17.39
CA PHE A 184 2.38 -8.69 -17.22
C PHE A 184 2.92 -8.10 -18.53
N LYS A 185 2.60 -8.70 -19.69
CA LYS A 185 2.92 -8.10 -21.00
C LYS A 185 2.18 -6.78 -21.21
N VAL A 186 0.90 -6.71 -20.84
CA VAL A 186 0.11 -5.46 -20.89
C VAL A 186 0.74 -4.40 -19.98
N LEU A 187 1.05 -4.73 -18.73
CA LEU A 187 1.72 -3.82 -17.80
C LEU A 187 3.06 -3.34 -18.37
N GLY A 188 3.92 -4.25 -18.83
CA GLY A 188 5.21 -3.92 -19.44
C GLY A 188 5.08 -3.03 -20.66
N THR A 189 4.12 -3.31 -21.52
CA THR A 189 3.83 -2.49 -22.72
C THR A 189 3.41 -1.06 -22.33
N LEU A 190 2.52 -0.92 -21.35
CA LEU A 190 2.07 0.39 -20.88
C LEU A 190 3.19 1.18 -20.20
N ILE A 191 4.05 0.51 -19.41
CA ILE A 191 5.26 1.12 -18.83
C ILE A 191 6.20 1.57 -19.96
N MET A 192 6.46 0.73 -20.96
CA MET A 192 7.33 1.06 -22.08
C MET A 192 6.79 2.26 -22.89
N ILE A 193 5.49 2.28 -23.17
CA ILE A 193 4.83 3.44 -23.83
C ILE A 193 5.03 4.71 -22.98
N SER A 194 4.85 4.61 -21.66
CA SER A 194 5.04 5.75 -20.76
C SER A 194 6.48 6.26 -20.75
N VAL A 195 7.46 5.36 -20.76
CA VAL A 195 8.89 5.71 -20.87
C VAL A 195 9.20 6.38 -22.21
N VAL A 196 8.68 5.85 -23.31
CA VAL A 196 8.85 6.44 -24.66
C VAL A 196 8.24 7.84 -24.70
N LEU A 197 7.00 8.00 -24.21
CA LEU A 197 6.32 9.31 -24.18
C LEU A 197 7.09 10.33 -23.33
N LEU A 198 7.59 9.90 -22.15
CA LEU A 198 8.42 10.75 -21.30
C LEU A 198 9.72 11.16 -22.02
N THR A 199 10.40 10.22 -22.65
CA THR A 199 11.62 10.47 -23.41
C THR A 199 11.38 11.46 -24.55
N VAL A 200 10.33 11.24 -25.36
CA VAL A 200 9.92 12.15 -26.44
C VAL A 200 9.60 13.55 -25.90
N THR A 201 8.91 13.63 -24.78
CA THR A 201 8.58 14.91 -24.13
C THR A 201 9.85 15.66 -23.69
N ILE A 202 10.80 14.96 -23.09
CA ILE A 202 12.10 15.53 -22.67
C ILE A 202 12.89 16.03 -23.90
N LEU A 203 13.01 15.21 -24.93
CA LEU A 203 13.72 15.58 -26.17
C LEU A 203 13.04 16.73 -26.89
N TYR A 204 11.70 16.75 -26.93
CA TYR A 204 10.94 17.87 -27.49
C TYR A 204 11.15 19.15 -26.69
N GLY A 205 11.17 19.07 -25.37
CA GLY A 205 11.48 20.19 -24.48
C GLY A 205 12.88 20.77 -24.78
N PHE A 206 13.88 19.90 -24.94
CA PHE A 206 15.22 20.31 -25.33
C PHE A 206 15.24 20.98 -26.71
N TYR A 207 14.62 20.37 -27.72
CA TYR A 207 14.51 20.94 -29.09
C TYR A 207 13.86 22.33 -29.08
N ARG A 208 12.78 22.52 -28.29
CA ARG A 208 12.07 23.82 -28.21
C ARG A 208 12.91 24.93 -27.59
N THR A 209 13.81 24.59 -26.68
CA THR A 209 14.71 25.55 -26.02
C THR A 209 15.98 25.80 -26.81
N ASN A 210 16.36 24.85 -27.69
CA ASN A 210 17.59 24.89 -28.46
C ASN A 210 17.35 24.44 -29.93
N PRO A 211 16.47 25.12 -30.70
CA PRO A 211 16.06 24.64 -32.01
C PRO A 211 17.22 24.57 -33.04
N ASP A 212 18.17 25.51 -32.95
CA ASP A 212 19.31 25.59 -33.85
C ASP A 212 20.47 24.65 -33.47
N ASN A 213 20.39 24.05 -32.27
CA ASN A 213 21.49 23.25 -31.67
C ASN A 213 21.01 21.86 -31.24
N PHE A 214 20.07 21.23 -32.00
CA PHE A 214 19.63 19.86 -31.72
C PHE A 214 20.63 18.84 -32.26
N THR A 215 21.84 18.86 -31.69
CA THR A 215 22.93 17.92 -31.97
C THR A 215 23.41 17.24 -30.71
N TRP A 216 24.13 16.11 -30.84
CA TRP A 216 24.68 15.37 -29.73
C TRP A 216 25.63 16.21 -28.86
N ASP A 217 26.39 17.11 -29.44
CA ASP A 217 27.34 17.97 -28.74
C ASP A 217 26.68 18.93 -27.76
N TYR A 218 25.42 19.28 -27.99
CA TYR A 218 24.61 20.09 -27.05
C TYR A 218 23.71 19.25 -26.15
N LEU A 219 23.17 18.14 -26.67
CA LEU A 219 22.28 17.26 -25.91
C LEU A 219 23.02 16.50 -24.79
N ALA A 220 24.24 15.98 -25.08
CA ALA A 220 24.99 15.21 -24.08
C ALA A 220 25.39 16.05 -22.85
N PRO A 221 25.93 17.29 -22.99
CA PRO A 221 26.19 18.16 -21.85
C PRO A 221 24.91 18.55 -21.08
N TRP A 222 23.78 18.73 -21.78
CA TRP A 222 22.51 19.03 -21.16
C TRP A 222 22.02 17.83 -20.31
N ILE A 223 22.04 16.60 -20.86
CA ILE A 223 21.70 15.37 -20.11
C ILE A 223 22.64 15.21 -18.91
N THR A 224 23.96 15.33 -19.14
CA THR A 224 24.95 15.21 -18.05
C THR A 224 24.71 16.24 -16.96
N GLY A 225 24.33 17.47 -17.35
CA GLY A 225 23.98 18.53 -16.39
C GLY A 225 22.77 18.24 -15.53
N TRP A 226 21.84 17.36 -15.98
CA TRP A 226 20.75 16.85 -15.15
C TRP A 226 21.19 15.69 -14.27
N LEU A 227 21.94 14.73 -14.83
CA LEU A 227 22.39 13.53 -14.13
C LEU A 227 23.37 13.82 -12.97
N THR A 228 24.18 14.87 -13.11
CA THR A 228 25.20 15.25 -12.13
C THR A 228 24.86 16.49 -11.31
N SER A 229 23.62 16.99 -11.43
CA SER A 229 23.19 18.20 -10.74
C SER A 229 23.17 18.01 -9.22
N THR A 230 23.58 19.07 -8.53
CA THR A 230 23.40 19.20 -7.07
C THR A 230 22.43 20.32 -6.70
N ASP A 231 21.89 21.05 -7.69
CA ASP A 231 20.89 22.12 -7.50
C ASP A 231 19.55 21.52 -7.01
N HIS A 232 19.05 22.04 -5.91
CA HIS A 232 17.83 21.53 -5.26
C HIS A 232 16.60 21.57 -6.18
N LYS A 233 16.51 22.53 -7.11
CA LYS A 233 15.40 22.66 -8.03
C LYS A 233 15.41 21.56 -9.10
N ARG A 234 16.61 21.25 -9.64
CA ARG A 234 16.76 20.15 -10.60
C ARG A 234 16.50 18.81 -9.95
N ILE A 235 17.07 18.56 -8.77
CA ILE A 235 16.82 17.32 -8.00
C ILE A 235 15.34 17.22 -7.64
N GLY A 236 14.72 18.30 -7.17
CA GLY A 236 13.28 18.35 -6.91
C GLY A 236 12.43 18.04 -8.15
N THR A 237 12.86 18.50 -9.33
CA THR A 237 12.19 18.16 -10.61
C THR A 237 12.34 16.67 -10.93
N LEU A 238 13.52 16.08 -10.71
CA LEU A 238 13.73 14.64 -10.92
C LEU A 238 12.84 13.80 -9.98
N TYR A 239 12.76 14.14 -8.70
CA TYR A 239 11.82 13.53 -7.75
C TYR A 239 10.36 13.66 -8.19
N PHE A 240 9.99 14.85 -8.66
CA PHE A 240 8.63 15.13 -9.12
C PHE A 240 8.25 14.29 -10.35
N VAL A 241 9.14 14.23 -11.36
CA VAL A 241 8.93 13.43 -12.58
C VAL A 241 8.86 11.94 -12.24
N GLN A 242 9.77 11.44 -11.39
CA GLN A 242 9.74 10.07 -10.90
C GLN A 242 8.42 9.76 -10.17
N GLY A 243 8.01 10.62 -9.25
CA GLY A 243 6.78 10.43 -8.47
C GLY A 243 5.54 10.39 -9.37
N LEU A 244 5.43 11.28 -10.37
CA LEU A 244 4.33 11.24 -11.35
C LEU A 244 4.36 9.98 -12.23
N PHE A 245 5.55 9.54 -12.67
CA PHE A 245 5.71 8.31 -13.43
C PHE A 245 5.20 7.11 -12.64
N PHE A 246 5.66 6.94 -11.40
CA PHE A 246 5.24 5.82 -10.55
C PHE A 246 3.80 5.94 -10.06
N LEU A 247 3.24 7.14 -9.94
CA LEU A 247 1.81 7.32 -9.73
C LEU A 247 1.00 6.72 -10.89
N GLY A 248 1.47 6.90 -12.12
CA GLY A 248 0.90 6.26 -13.30
C GLY A 248 1.03 4.74 -13.28
N VAL A 249 2.23 4.21 -13.01
CA VAL A 249 2.51 2.77 -12.94
C VAL A 249 1.66 2.09 -11.85
N GLY A 250 1.64 2.66 -10.64
CA GLY A 250 0.80 2.16 -9.54
C GLY A 250 -0.69 2.25 -9.85
N GLY A 251 -1.12 3.31 -10.58
CA GLY A 251 -2.48 3.46 -11.08
C GLY A 251 -2.88 2.36 -12.08
N ILE A 252 -2.00 1.99 -13.01
CA ILE A 252 -2.24 0.89 -13.96
C ILE A 252 -2.43 -0.43 -13.18
N MET A 253 -1.58 -0.73 -12.20
CA MET A 253 -1.73 -1.93 -11.37
C MET A 253 -3.06 -1.92 -10.61
N ALA A 254 -3.51 -0.76 -10.10
CA ALA A 254 -4.83 -0.63 -9.49
C ALA A 254 -5.97 -0.91 -10.50
N MET A 255 -5.82 -0.51 -11.77
CA MET A 255 -6.82 -0.81 -12.81
C MET A 255 -6.88 -2.32 -13.09
N MET A 256 -5.74 -3.03 -13.11
CA MET A 256 -5.70 -4.49 -13.25
C MET A 256 -6.46 -5.18 -12.11
N ILE A 257 -6.20 -4.77 -10.85
CA ILE A 257 -6.93 -5.24 -9.67
C ILE A 257 -8.44 -4.97 -9.83
N ARG A 258 -8.84 -3.79 -10.32
CA ARG A 258 -10.25 -3.43 -10.47
C ARG A 258 -10.96 -4.14 -11.60
N VAL A 259 -10.27 -4.50 -12.69
CA VAL A 259 -10.83 -5.40 -13.72
C VAL A 259 -11.11 -6.77 -13.12
N GLN A 260 -10.15 -7.34 -12.37
CA GLN A 260 -10.32 -8.64 -11.70
C GLN A 260 -11.52 -8.67 -10.75
N LEU A 261 -11.75 -7.58 -10.03
CA LEU A 261 -12.82 -7.46 -9.03
C LEU A 261 -14.08 -6.77 -9.58
N ALA A 262 -14.21 -6.59 -10.90
CA ALA A 262 -15.42 -6.00 -11.49
C ALA A 262 -16.66 -6.90 -11.36
N GLY A 263 -16.44 -8.21 -11.28
CA GLY A 263 -17.45 -9.22 -10.98
C GLY A 263 -16.86 -10.31 -10.08
N PRO A 264 -17.69 -11.17 -9.50
CA PRO A 264 -17.22 -12.41 -8.90
C PRO A 264 -16.57 -13.26 -10.00
N ASP A 265 -15.53 -13.96 -9.68
CA ASP A 265 -14.86 -14.93 -10.56
C ASP A 265 -14.52 -14.44 -11.98
N THR A 266 -14.10 -13.18 -12.13
CA THR A 266 -13.83 -12.60 -13.46
C THR A 266 -12.72 -13.33 -14.24
N GLY A 267 -11.75 -13.96 -13.57
CA GLY A 267 -10.69 -14.75 -14.22
C GLY A 267 -9.75 -13.94 -15.13
N PHE A 268 -9.66 -12.63 -14.94
CA PHE A 268 -8.82 -11.74 -15.74
C PHE A 268 -7.32 -11.93 -15.49
N ILE A 269 -6.93 -12.16 -14.23
CA ILE A 269 -5.56 -12.45 -13.81
C ILE A 269 -5.58 -13.63 -12.84
N SER A 270 -4.47 -14.37 -12.73
CA SER A 270 -4.34 -15.48 -11.76
C SER A 270 -4.26 -14.96 -10.32
N GLN A 271 -4.49 -15.83 -9.34
CA GLN A 271 -4.35 -15.51 -7.91
C GLN A 271 -2.94 -14.99 -7.60
N ASP A 272 -1.94 -15.64 -8.16
CA ASP A 272 -0.56 -15.29 -8.00
C ASP A 272 -0.23 -13.91 -8.58
N GLN A 273 -0.67 -13.62 -9.80
CA GLN A 273 -0.54 -12.29 -10.39
C GLN A 273 -1.27 -11.21 -9.57
N TYR A 274 -2.45 -11.53 -9.03
CA TYR A 274 -3.18 -10.63 -8.17
C TYR A 274 -2.38 -10.27 -6.92
N ASN A 275 -1.73 -11.27 -6.28
CA ASN A 275 -0.88 -11.05 -5.12
C ASN A 275 0.31 -10.15 -5.44
N GLN A 276 0.95 -10.34 -6.58
CA GLN A 276 2.01 -9.47 -7.05
C GLN A 276 1.51 -8.05 -7.35
N PHE A 277 0.36 -7.89 -8.02
CA PHE A 277 -0.20 -6.57 -8.33
C PHE A 277 -0.57 -5.76 -7.09
N PHE A 278 -1.25 -6.34 -6.10
CA PHE A 278 -1.58 -5.55 -4.91
C PHE A 278 -0.35 -5.23 -4.05
N THR A 279 0.64 -6.13 -4.02
CA THR A 279 1.94 -5.90 -3.34
C THR A 279 2.66 -4.72 -3.95
N LEU A 280 2.82 -4.74 -5.26
CA LEU A 280 3.55 -3.72 -6.00
C LEU A 280 2.77 -2.41 -6.09
N HIS A 281 1.43 -2.46 -6.21
CA HIS A 281 0.60 -1.26 -6.13
C HIS A 281 0.83 -0.51 -4.82
N GLY A 282 0.71 -1.18 -3.68
CA GLY A 282 0.90 -0.57 -2.36
C GLY A 282 2.31 0.00 -2.18
N THR A 283 3.33 -0.81 -2.51
CA THR A 283 4.74 -0.40 -2.43
C THR A 283 5.04 0.81 -3.33
N THR A 284 4.58 0.76 -4.57
CA THR A 284 4.82 1.83 -5.56
C THR A 284 4.13 3.13 -5.16
N MET A 285 2.88 3.07 -4.72
CA MET A 285 2.11 4.26 -4.36
C MET A 285 2.69 5.00 -3.15
N ILE A 286 3.20 4.28 -2.16
CA ILE A 286 3.77 4.88 -0.95
C ILE A 286 5.21 5.35 -1.23
N PHE A 287 6.11 4.44 -1.58
CA PHE A 287 7.55 4.70 -1.59
C PHE A 287 8.08 5.29 -2.90
N LEU A 288 7.46 5.01 -4.04
CA LEU A 288 7.96 5.46 -5.35
C LEU A 288 7.11 6.59 -5.97
N ALA A 289 5.89 6.84 -5.46
CA ALA A 289 5.03 7.92 -5.91
C ALA A 289 4.85 9.01 -4.85
N ALA A 290 4.17 8.74 -3.73
CA ALA A 290 3.80 9.76 -2.76
C ALA A 290 5.04 10.40 -2.09
N MET A 291 5.95 9.61 -1.54
CA MET A 291 7.16 10.14 -0.89
C MET A 291 8.05 10.94 -1.86
N PRO A 292 8.34 10.49 -3.11
CA PRO A 292 9.08 11.29 -4.07
C PRO A 292 8.39 12.57 -4.48
N LEU A 293 7.06 12.59 -4.65
CA LEU A 293 6.32 13.83 -4.93
C LEU A 293 6.48 14.85 -3.79
N ILE A 294 6.34 14.40 -2.55
CA ILE A 294 6.57 15.23 -1.36
C ILE A 294 8.02 15.74 -1.32
N ALA A 295 8.99 14.85 -1.53
CA ALA A 295 10.40 15.23 -1.58
C ALA A 295 10.70 16.21 -2.72
N GLY A 296 10.03 16.05 -3.86
CA GLY A 296 10.12 16.97 -5.00
C GLY A 296 9.66 18.37 -4.62
N PHE A 297 8.48 18.51 -4.03
CA PHE A 297 8.00 19.82 -3.55
C PHE A 297 8.85 20.37 -2.41
N ALA A 298 9.28 19.53 -1.47
CA ALA A 298 10.15 19.97 -0.39
C ALA A 298 11.48 20.51 -0.91
N ASN A 299 12.11 19.83 -1.87
CA ASN A 299 13.32 20.29 -2.55
C ASN A 299 13.11 21.65 -3.24
N TRP A 300 12.00 21.82 -3.94
CA TRP A 300 11.70 23.08 -4.60
C TRP A 300 11.40 24.23 -3.63
N ILE A 301 10.55 23.99 -2.65
CA ILE A 301 9.84 25.04 -1.93
C ILE A 301 10.49 25.37 -0.59
N VAL A 302 11.00 24.37 0.17
CA VAL A 302 11.55 24.63 1.50
C VAL A 302 12.73 25.61 1.47
N PRO A 303 13.76 25.46 0.60
CA PRO A 303 14.83 26.45 0.52
C PRO A 303 14.31 27.85 0.17
N LEU A 304 13.36 27.94 -0.76
CA LEU A 304 12.75 29.22 -1.15
C LEU A 304 11.99 29.84 0.03
N GLN A 305 11.21 29.07 0.78
CA GLN A 305 10.41 29.58 1.90
C GLN A 305 11.23 30.06 3.08
N ILE A 306 12.41 29.49 3.29
CA ILE A 306 13.31 29.91 4.38
C ILE A 306 14.39 30.89 3.92
N GLY A 307 14.41 31.28 2.64
CA GLY A 307 15.41 32.19 2.09
C GLY A 307 16.81 31.57 1.91
N ALA A 308 16.89 30.25 1.82
CA ALA A 308 18.14 29.54 1.59
C ALA A 308 18.49 29.46 0.10
N PRO A 309 19.75 29.66 -0.30
CA PRO A 309 20.19 29.55 -1.68
C PRO A 309 20.13 28.13 -2.25
N ASP A 310 20.35 27.11 -1.40
CA ASP A 310 20.30 25.68 -1.69
C ASP A 310 20.06 24.89 -0.40
N LEU A 311 19.99 23.54 -0.50
CA LEU A 311 20.02 22.66 0.67
C LEU A 311 21.42 22.61 1.29
N ALA A 312 21.50 22.28 2.60
CA ALA A 312 22.76 22.25 3.34
C ALA A 312 23.77 21.22 2.81
N LEU A 313 23.30 20.09 2.29
CA LEU A 313 24.14 18.97 1.86
C LEU A 313 23.78 18.57 0.41
N PRO A 314 24.15 19.38 -0.62
CA PRO A 314 23.68 19.20 -2.00
C PRO A 314 24.09 17.85 -2.63
N ARG A 315 25.29 17.31 -2.31
CA ARG A 315 25.76 16.03 -2.80
C ARG A 315 24.97 14.85 -2.20
N ILE A 316 24.62 14.95 -0.92
CA ILE A 316 23.76 13.97 -0.25
C ILE A 316 22.35 14.00 -0.84
N ASN A 317 21.86 15.19 -1.19
CA ASN A 317 20.57 15.34 -1.90
C ASN A 317 20.57 14.61 -3.24
N ALA A 318 21.63 14.75 -4.02
CA ALA A 318 21.77 14.02 -5.29
C ALA A 318 21.84 12.50 -5.06
N LEU A 319 22.62 12.04 -4.07
CA LEU A 319 22.71 10.62 -3.73
C LEU A 319 21.36 10.05 -3.30
N SER A 320 20.60 10.73 -2.43
CA SER A 320 19.30 10.29 -1.97
C SER A 320 18.30 10.10 -3.13
N PHE A 321 18.34 10.98 -4.13
CA PHE A 321 17.53 10.80 -5.33
C PHE A 321 17.98 9.56 -6.13
N TRP A 322 19.28 9.41 -6.43
CA TRP A 322 19.75 8.34 -7.30
C TRP A 322 19.59 6.94 -6.71
N LEU A 323 19.52 6.80 -5.40
CA LEU A 323 19.17 5.52 -4.77
C LEU A 323 17.75 5.05 -5.16
N GLN A 324 16.82 5.95 -5.43
CA GLN A 324 15.41 5.58 -5.69
C GLN A 324 15.18 4.86 -7.03
N PRO A 325 15.70 5.31 -8.20
CA PRO A 325 15.56 4.55 -9.44
C PRO A 325 16.17 3.14 -9.36
N PHE A 326 17.31 2.99 -8.69
CA PHE A 326 17.92 1.66 -8.50
C PHE A 326 17.10 0.79 -7.55
N ALA A 327 16.54 1.35 -6.49
CA ALA A 327 15.62 0.65 -5.61
C ALA A 327 14.36 0.19 -6.36
N ALA A 328 13.82 1.04 -7.24
CA ALA A 328 12.68 0.67 -8.07
C ALA A 328 13.01 -0.50 -9.01
N LEU A 329 14.20 -0.52 -9.64
CA LEU A 329 14.63 -1.65 -10.46
C LEU A 329 14.64 -2.95 -9.65
N LEU A 330 15.17 -2.95 -8.42
CA LEU A 330 15.15 -4.11 -7.54
C LEU A 330 13.72 -4.53 -7.19
N ILE A 331 12.85 -3.59 -6.78
CA ILE A 331 11.46 -3.88 -6.38
C ILE A 331 10.67 -4.55 -7.52
N PHE A 332 10.94 -4.18 -8.77
CA PHE A 332 10.27 -4.75 -9.94
C PHE A 332 10.99 -5.97 -10.54
N THR A 333 12.09 -6.44 -9.93
CA THR A 333 12.77 -7.67 -10.37
C THR A 333 11.85 -8.88 -10.20
N GLY A 334 11.79 -9.73 -11.21
CA GLY A 334 10.95 -10.93 -11.23
C GLY A 334 9.52 -10.71 -11.73
N VAL A 335 9.01 -9.49 -11.81
CA VAL A 335 7.62 -9.20 -12.23
C VAL A 335 7.31 -9.77 -13.61
N PHE A 336 8.22 -9.60 -14.56
CA PHE A 336 7.99 -10.05 -15.95
C PHE A 336 8.19 -11.56 -16.15
N SER A 337 8.82 -12.25 -15.19
CA SER A 337 8.92 -13.70 -15.16
C SER A 337 7.82 -14.38 -14.33
N GLY A 338 6.95 -13.61 -13.70
CA GLY A 338 5.92 -14.13 -12.80
C GLY A 338 6.39 -14.35 -11.35
N GLU A 339 7.64 -14.07 -11.07
CA GLU A 339 8.30 -14.27 -9.75
C GLU A 339 8.44 -12.96 -8.96
N GLY A 340 7.59 -11.98 -9.21
CA GLY A 340 7.60 -10.71 -8.47
C GLY A 340 7.18 -10.89 -7.01
N ALA A 341 7.40 -9.83 -6.19
CA ALA A 341 7.01 -9.87 -4.78
C ALA A 341 5.48 -9.99 -4.61
N ASP A 342 5.03 -10.89 -3.75
CA ASP A 342 3.64 -11.33 -3.56
C ASP A 342 3.11 -11.22 -2.12
N THR A 343 3.91 -10.67 -1.19
CA THR A 343 3.65 -10.67 0.26
C THR A 343 2.76 -9.54 0.77
N GLY A 344 2.29 -8.67 -0.11
CA GLY A 344 1.73 -7.37 0.29
C GLY A 344 2.84 -6.40 0.71
N TRP A 345 2.54 -5.08 0.66
CA TRP A 345 3.51 -4.04 1.02
C TRP A 345 3.95 -4.10 2.49
N THR A 346 3.19 -4.76 3.35
CA THR A 346 3.50 -4.98 4.77
C THR A 346 4.47 -6.13 5.01
N GLY A 347 4.61 -7.06 4.03
CA GLY A 347 5.54 -8.18 4.11
C GLY A 347 5.46 -9.00 5.39
N TYR A 348 4.25 -9.40 5.82
CA TYR A 348 4.09 -10.06 7.13
C TYR A 348 4.84 -11.39 7.22
N ALA A 349 5.59 -11.53 8.31
CA ALA A 349 6.11 -12.82 8.75
C ALA A 349 4.97 -13.69 9.36
N PRO A 350 4.99 -15.02 9.22
CA PRO A 350 6.10 -15.83 8.69
C PRO A 350 6.17 -15.93 7.17
N TYR A 351 5.12 -15.54 6.42
CA TYR A 351 5.05 -15.75 4.97
C TYR A 351 6.24 -15.11 4.21
N VAL A 352 6.61 -13.87 4.55
CA VAL A 352 7.73 -13.15 3.87
C VAL A 352 9.06 -13.88 3.91
N VAL A 353 9.28 -14.76 4.90
CA VAL A 353 10.50 -15.57 5.06
C VAL A 353 10.30 -17.04 4.66
N SER A 354 9.07 -17.45 4.32
CA SER A 354 8.76 -18.83 3.94
C SER A 354 9.28 -19.19 2.56
N ALA A 355 9.46 -20.48 2.32
CA ALA A 355 9.79 -21.01 0.99
C ALA A 355 8.64 -20.86 -0.03
N GLY A 356 7.41 -20.59 0.43
CA GLY A 356 6.26 -20.33 -0.45
C GLY A 356 6.20 -18.91 -1.01
N ALA A 357 6.99 -17.97 -0.47
CA ALA A 357 7.08 -16.62 -1.01
C ALA A 357 8.07 -16.56 -2.17
N HIS A 358 7.71 -15.87 -3.25
CA HIS A 358 8.53 -15.77 -4.47
C HIS A 358 9.93 -15.24 -4.24
N ASP A 359 10.86 -15.58 -5.12
CA ASP A 359 12.25 -15.08 -5.09
C ASP A 359 12.31 -13.55 -5.24
N GLY A 360 11.36 -12.95 -5.97
CA GLY A 360 11.20 -11.51 -6.10
C GLY A 360 11.06 -10.77 -4.78
N VAL A 361 10.60 -11.43 -3.71
CA VAL A 361 10.54 -10.86 -2.35
C VAL A 361 11.93 -10.47 -1.84
N THR A 362 12.97 -11.27 -2.13
CA THR A 362 14.34 -10.95 -1.72
C THR A 362 14.84 -9.65 -2.37
N TYR A 363 14.55 -9.46 -3.65
CA TYR A 363 14.88 -8.23 -4.38
C TYR A 363 14.05 -7.05 -3.91
N TRP A 364 12.76 -7.28 -3.63
CA TRP A 364 11.86 -6.28 -3.04
C TRP A 364 12.38 -5.78 -1.69
N VAL A 365 12.83 -6.68 -0.80
CA VAL A 365 13.43 -6.33 0.49
C VAL A 365 14.72 -5.51 0.27
N ALA A 366 15.60 -5.93 -0.64
CA ALA A 366 16.83 -5.20 -0.96
C ALA A 366 16.52 -3.77 -1.48
N GLY A 367 15.52 -3.64 -2.36
CA GLY A 367 15.05 -2.35 -2.84
C GLY A 367 14.50 -1.47 -1.71
N GLN A 368 13.72 -2.04 -0.79
CA GLN A 368 13.23 -1.32 0.38
C GLN A 368 14.37 -0.84 1.31
N ILE A 369 15.42 -1.64 1.51
CA ILE A 369 16.62 -1.21 2.27
C ILE A 369 17.27 0.01 1.61
N MET A 370 17.35 0.04 0.27
CA MET A 370 17.86 1.22 -0.45
C MET A 370 16.96 2.44 -0.27
N LEU A 371 15.62 2.27 -0.25
CA LEU A 371 14.68 3.36 0.01
C LEU A 371 14.79 3.88 1.45
N VAL A 372 15.02 3.02 2.43
CA VAL A 372 15.34 3.39 3.81
C VAL A 372 16.58 4.29 3.85
N ALA A 373 17.65 3.90 3.15
CA ALA A 373 18.86 4.72 3.06
C ALA A 373 18.59 6.09 2.39
N SER A 374 17.88 6.10 1.26
CA SER A 374 17.46 7.33 0.56
C SER A 374 16.69 8.29 1.47
N SER A 375 15.68 7.78 2.16
CA SER A 375 14.82 8.57 3.04
C SER A 375 15.57 9.10 4.26
N THR A 376 16.48 8.31 4.84
CA THR A 376 17.36 8.75 5.94
C THR A 376 18.25 9.92 5.52
N LEU A 377 18.89 9.82 4.34
CA LEU A 377 19.74 10.89 3.81
C LEU A 377 18.93 12.15 3.50
N THR A 378 17.73 12.00 2.95
CA THR A 378 16.79 13.11 2.71
C THR A 378 16.41 13.80 4.01
N GLY A 379 16.05 13.02 5.05
CA GLY A 379 15.68 13.55 6.37
C GLY A 379 16.80 14.36 7.01
N ILE A 380 18.02 13.81 7.04
CA ILE A 380 19.21 14.51 7.58
C ILE A 380 19.40 15.85 6.86
N ASN A 381 19.29 15.86 5.53
CA ASN A 381 19.53 17.07 4.75
C ASN A 381 18.48 18.16 5.03
N PHE A 382 17.19 17.82 5.02
CA PHE A 382 16.14 18.80 5.32
C PHE A 382 16.21 19.31 6.76
N LEU A 383 16.42 18.43 7.73
CA LEU A 383 16.56 18.84 9.14
C LEU A 383 17.75 19.80 9.31
N THR A 384 18.89 19.50 8.71
CA THR A 384 20.08 20.37 8.74
C THR A 384 19.78 21.70 8.06
N THR A 385 19.19 21.69 6.87
CA THR A 385 18.89 22.93 6.13
C THR A 385 17.98 23.85 6.92
N MET A 386 16.88 23.32 7.45
CA MET A 386 15.95 24.11 8.26
C MET A 386 16.54 24.56 9.60
N ALA A 387 17.52 23.84 10.15
CA ALA A 387 18.19 24.24 11.38
C ALA A 387 19.17 25.41 11.18
N VAL A 388 19.98 25.37 10.10
CA VAL A 388 21.14 26.24 9.98
C VAL A 388 21.08 27.26 8.84
N MET A 389 20.14 27.14 7.89
CA MET A 389 20.12 27.97 6.67
C MET A 389 18.89 28.89 6.56
N ARG A 390 18.14 29.09 7.64
CA ARG A 390 17.05 30.07 7.65
C ARG A 390 17.58 31.47 7.43
N ALA A 391 16.82 32.30 6.72
CA ALA A 391 17.09 33.72 6.56
C ALA A 391 17.35 34.42 7.94
N LYS A 392 18.21 35.42 7.95
CA LYS A 392 18.50 36.15 9.17
C LYS A 392 17.21 36.75 9.74
N GLY A 393 17.05 36.66 11.05
CA GLY A 393 15.86 37.14 11.74
C GLY A 393 14.70 36.15 11.74
N MET A 394 14.71 35.06 10.88
CA MET A 394 13.66 34.08 10.87
C MET A 394 13.78 33.08 12.03
N GLY A 395 12.99 33.28 13.06
CA GLY A 395 12.81 32.31 14.15
C GLY A 395 11.93 31.11 13.71
N TRP A 396 11.93 30.06 14.54
CA TRP A 396 11.14 28.87 14.27
C TRP A 396 9.64 29.17 14.03
N MET A 397 9.04 30.01 14.87
CA MET A 397 7.62 30.37 14.79
C MET A 397 7.29 31.42 13.70
N GLN A 398 8.24 31.67 12.79
CA GLN A 398 8.06 32.53 11.63
C GLN A 398 8.15 31.75 10.31
N MET A 399 8.53 30.44 10.38
CA MET A 399 8.55 29.58 9.19
C MET A 399 7.14 29.35 8.65
N PRO A 400 6.98 29.30 7.32
CA PRO A 400 5.72 28.89 6.67
C PRO A 400 5.26 27.51 7.13
N LEU A 401 3.93 27.27 7.11
CA LEU A 401 3.37 26.01 7.60
C LEU A 401 3.75 24.81 6.73
N PHE A 402 4.02 25.01 5.46
CA PHE A 402 4.57 23.94 4.62
C PHE A 402 5.98 23.53 5.10
N THR A 403 6.85 24.48 5.35
CA THR A 403 8.18 24.20 5.92
C THR A 403 8.07 23.49 7.29
N TRP A 404 7.16 23.91 8.17
CA TRP A 404 6.88 23.22 9.42
C TRP A 404 6.40 21.78 9.22
N SER A 405 5.56 21.57 8.25
CA SER A 405 5.05 20.22 7.94
C SER A 405 6.16 19.28 7.47
N ILE A 406 7.08 19.78 6.65
CA ILE A 406 8.27 19.04 6.22
C ILE A 406 9.23 18.78 7.40
N LEU A 407 9.39 19.74 8.31
CA LEU A 407 10.18 19.55 9.52
C LEU A 407 9.63 18.39 10.37
N VAL A 408 8.34 18.44 10.70
CA VAL A 408 7.69 17.41 11.51
C VAL A 408 7.73 16.04 10.82
N ALA A 409 7.45 15.97 9.51
CA ALA A 409 7.52 14.74 8.73
C ALA A 409 8.92 14.12 8.77
N ASN A 410 9.98 14.94 8.58
CA ASN A 410 11.35 14.43 8.62
C ASN A 410 11.82 14.02 10.02
N VAL A 411 11.32 14.65 11.08
CA VAL A 411 11.59 14.19 12.46
C VAL A 411 10.93 12.83 12.70
N MET A 412 9.67 12.65 12.30
CA MET A 412 8.97 11.36 12.41
C MET A 412 9.72 10.28 11.64
N LEU A 413 10.05 10.56 10.39
CA LEU A 413 10.77 9.63 9.52
C LEU A 413 12.12 9.22 10.10
N PHE A 414 12.94 10.19 10.54
CA PHE A 414 14.26 9.94 11.10
C PHE A 414 14.22 9.04 12.35
N LEU A 415 13.18 9.17 13.17
CA LEU A 415 13.03 8.36 14.39
C LEU A 415 12.41 6.98 14.14
N SER A 416 11.58 6.80 13.11
CA SER A 416 10.86 5.55 12.84
C SER A 416 11.56 4.64 11.83
N ILE A 417 12.21 5.19 10.82
CA ILE A 417 12.78 4.43 9.71
C ILE A 417 13.89 3.44 10.10
N PRO A 418 14.70 3.68 11.16
CA PRO A 418 15.67 2.69 11.60
C PRO A 418 15.06 1.35 12.04
N ALA A 419 13.88 1.37 12.67
CA ALA A 419 13.19 0.15 13.08
C ALA A 419 12.77 -0.69 11.85
N PHE A 420 12.25 -0.03 10.82
CA PHE A 420 11.92 -0.67 9.55
C PHE A 420 13.16 -1.24 8.86
N GLY A 421 14.25 -0.46 8.81
CA GLY A 421 15.53 -0.89 8.24
C GLY A 421 16.11 -2.13 8.93
N ILE A 422 16.06 -2.18 10.26
CA ILE A 422 16.49 -3.36 11.04
C ILE A 422 15.62 -4.57 10.66
N GLY A 423 14.29 -4.42 10.67
CA GLY A 423 13.37 -5.49 10.30
C GLY A 423 13.62 -6.02 8.88
N LEU A 424 13.81 -5.13 7.90
CA LEU A 424 14.14 -5.54 6.52
C LEU A 424 15.47 -6.29 6.41
N ILE A 425 16.49 -5.85 7.15
CA ILE A 425 17.79 -6.56 7.19
C ILE A 425 17.61 -7.97 7.78
N GLN A 426 16.81 -8.11 8.83
CA GLN A 426 16.52 -9.43 9.42
C GLN A 426 15.77 -10.33 8.44
N VAL A 427 14.75 -9.84 7.73
CA VAL A 427 14.08 -10.60 6.65
C VAL A 427 15.07 -10.98 5.55
N PHE A 428 15.93 -10.06 5.14
CA PHE A 428 16.93 -10.33 4.11
C PHE A 428 17.91 -11.45 4.53
N LEU A 429 18.35 -11.45 5.79
CA LEU A 429 19.23 -12.49 6.34
C LEU A 429 18.51 -13.84 6.48
N ASP A 430 17.24 -13.85 6.95
CA ASP A 430 16.44 -15.07 7.01
C ASP A 430 16.28 -15.72 5.63
N ARG A 431 16.06 -14.92 4.58
CA ARG A 431 15.91 -15.41 3.20
C ARG A 431 17.21 -15.81 2.51
N THR A 432 18.35 -15.21 2.86
CA THR A 432 19.62 -15.39 2.10
C THR A 432 20.63 -16.28 2.78
N ILE A 433 20.71 -16.28 4.10
CA ILE A 433 21.69 -17.04 4.87
C ILE A 433 21.03 -17.92 5.96
N SER A 434 19.72 -18.11 5.86
CA SER A 434 18.93 -19.02 6.73
C SER A 434 19.10 -18.72 8.23
N THR A 435 19.10 -17.43 8.60
CA THR A 435 18.85 -17.03 9.99
C THR A 435 17.38 -17.27 10.35
N ALA A 436 17.03 -17.19 11.61
CA ALA A 436 15.69 -17.55 12.10
C ALA A 436 15.06 -16.44 12.96
N PHE A 437 15.19 -15.18 12.55
CA PHE A 437 14.57 -14.06 13.29
C PHE A 437 13.05 -14.19 13.35
N TYR A 438 12.43 -14.68 12.28
CA TYR A 438 10.97 -14.73 12.12
C TYR A 438 10.42 -16.14 11.87
N ASP A 439 11.28 -17.16 11.79
CA ASP A 439 10.85 -18.55 11.66
C ASP A 439 10.54 -19.15 13.03
N MET A 440 9.26 -19.39 13.30
CA MET A 440 8.80 -19.96 14.57
C MET A 440 9.34 -21.37 14.82
N THR A 441 9.60 -22.16 13.77
CA THR A 441 10.08 -23.53 13.90
C THR A 441 11.51 -23.58 14.43
N ALA A 442 12.27 -22.52 14.20
CA ALA A 442 13.65 -22.35 14.65
C ALA A 442 13.79 -21.36 15.84
N GLY A 443 12.67 -20.99 16.48
CA GLY A 443 12.65 -20.12 17.67
C GLY A 443 12.54 -18.63 17.40
N GLY A 444 12.24 -18.22 16.18
CA GLY A 444 11.96 -16.85 15.79
C GLY A 444 10.58 -16.36 16.22
N ASP A 445 10.33 -15.05 16.10
CA ASP A 445 9.07 -14.42 16.49
C ASP A 445 8.50 -13.53 15.37
N PRO A 446 7.44 -13.97 14.65
CA PRO A 446 6.75 -13.14 13.66
C PRO A 446 6.14 -11.87 14.22
N LEU A 447 5.79 -11.83 15.51
CA LEU A 447 5.24 -10.63 16.14
C LEU A 447 6.28 -9.52 16.23
N LEU A 448 7.57 -9.86 16.34
CA LEU A 448 8.68 -8.89 16.30
C LEU A 448 8.67 -8.11 14.98
N TRP A 449 8.47 -8.80 13.82
CA TRP A 449 8.31 -8.11 12.54
C TRP A 449 7.18 -7.10 12.58
N SER A 450 6.01 -7.51 13.07
CA SER A 450 4.84 -6.63 13.13
C SER A 450 5.11 -5.38 13.98
N HIS A 451 5.83 -5.49 15.11
CA HIS A 451 6.22 -4.34 15.92
C HIS A 451 7.23 -3.44 15.21
N LEU A 452 8.28 -3.97 14.61
CA LEU A 452 9.29 -3.19 13.89
C LEU A 452 8.69 -2.50 12.68
N PHE A 453 7.85 -3.22 11.92
CA PHE A 453 7.18 -2.67 10.75
C PHE A 453 6.20 -1.54 11.13
N TRP A 454 5.29 -1.77 12.09
CA TRP A 454 4.26 -0.78 12.42
C TRP A 454 4.76 0.39 13.25
N TYR A 455 5.85 0.22 14.00
CA TYR A 455 6.55 1.35 14.61
C TYR A 455 7.05 2.38 13.58
N PHE A 456 7.33 1.94 12.37
CA PHE A 456 7.56 2.78 11.20
C PHE A 456 6.24 3.06 10.46
N GLY A 457 5.44 2.04 10.17
CA GLY A 457 4.32 2.10 9.23
C GLY A 457 3.22 3.09 9.62
N HIS A 458 2.96 3.28 10.93
CA HIS A 458 2.01 4.31 11.36
C HIS A 458 2.59 5.73 11.30
N PRO A 459 3.79 6.04 11.84
CA PRO A 459 4.45 7.32 11.55
C PRO A 459 4.54 7.62 10.06
N GLU A 460 4.77 6.62 9.19
CA GLU A 460 4.85 6.79 7.74
C GLU A 460 3.57 7.37 7.14
N VAL A 461 2.38 6.93 7.54
CA VAL A 461 1.13 7.52 7.04
C VAL A 461 1.01 9.00 7.42
N TYR A 462 1.58 9.41 8.56
CA TYR A 462 1.67 10.82 8.94
C TYR A 462 2.80 11.55 8.22
N VAL A 463 3.92 10.92 7.93
CA VAL A 463 4.98 11.47 7.06
C VAL A 463 4.42 11.84 5.70
N VAL A 464 3.51 11.03 5.18
CA VAL A 464 2.86 11.26 3.88
C VAL A 464 1.78 12.35 3.96
N ILE A 465 0.95 12.40 5.01
CA ILE A 465 -0.19 13.34 5.07
C ILE A 465 0.17 14.73 5.62
N VAL A 466 1.09 14.84 6.58
CA VAL A 466 1.43 16.11 7.24
C VAL A 466 1.96 17.16 6.25
N PRO A 467 2.78 16.83 5.23
CA PRO A 467 3.14 17.77 4.17
C PRO A 467 1.93 18.32 3.40
N ALA A 468 0.93 17.49 3.12
CA ALA A 468 -0.31 17.98 2.50
C ALA A 468 -1.04 18.97 3.41
N PHE A 469 -1.02 18.80 4.75
CA PHE A 469 -1.55 19.79 5.68
C PHE A 469 -0.85 21.15 5.57
N GLY A 470 0.46 21.13 5.32
CA GLY A 470 1.23 22.33 5.03
C GLY A 470 0.77 23.01 3.76
N VAL A 471 0.69 22.25 2.65
CA VAL A 471 0.18 22.74 1.36
C VAL A 471 -1.22 23.38 1.51
N ILE A 472 -2.15 22.67 2.12
CA ILE A 472 -3.52 23.14 2.30
C ILE A 472 -3.58 24.43 3.12
N SER A 473 -2.70 24.56 4.12
CA SER A 473 -2.61 25.78 4.92
C SER A 473 -2.16 26.98 4.09
N GLU A 474 -1.14 26.83 3.24
CA GLU A 474 -0.68 27.88 2.33
C GLU A 474 -1.75 28.24 1.27
N VAL A 475 -2.32 27.21 0.63
CA VAL A 475 -3.32 27.40 -0.42
C VAL A 475 -4.59 28.08 0.11
N LEU A 476 -5.14 27.62 1.25
CA LEU A 476 -6.37 28.19 1.79
C LEU A 476 -6.18 29.62 2.32
N ALA A 477 -5.04 29.91 2.97
CA ALA A 477 -4.73 31.26 3.43
C ALA A 477 -4.65 32.24 2.25
N THR A 478 -3.89 31.88 1.21
CA THR A 478 -3.74 32.68 -0.01
C THR A 478 -5.08 32.84 -0.74
N SER A 479 -5.84 31.74 -0.92
CA SER A 479 -7.13 31.77 -1.61
C SER A 479 -8.19 32.55 -0.85
N ALA A 480 -8.18 32.53 0.48
CA ALA A 480 -9.08 33.31 1.33
C ALA A 480 -8.65 34.78 1.46
N ARG A 481 -7.48 35.13 0.92
CA ARG A 481 -6.85 36.45 1.09
C ARG A 481 -6.80 36.87 2.55
N ARG A 482 -6.41 35.92 3.41
CA ARG A 482 -6.42 36.10 4.85
C ARG A 482 -5.33 35.26 5.48
N SER A 483 -4.71 35.77 6.55
CA SER A 483 -3.76 35.00 7.34
C SER A 483 -4.39 33.75 7.92
N ILE A 484 -3.58 32.69 8.04
CA ILE A 484 -4.04 31.43 8.64
C ILE A 484 -4.51 31.66 10.08
N PHE A 485 -5.69 31.23 10.42
CA PHE A 485 -6.19 31.32 11.78
C PHE A 485 -5.45 30.32 12.67
N GLY A 486 -4.97 30.81 13.83
CA GLY A 486 -4.35 29.96 14.84
C GLY A 486 -3.02 29.34 14.39
N TYR A 487 -2.11 30.11 13.78
CA TYR A 487 -0.80 29.62 13.30
C TYR A 487 -0.07 28.77 14.36
N ARG A 488 0.05 29.24 15.61
CA ARG A 488 0.72 28.48 16.67
C ARG A 488 0.02 27.16 16.98
N SER A 489 -1.32 27.16 17.02
CA SER A 489 -2.08 25.92 17.23
C SER A 489 -1.95 24.95 16.07
N MET A 490 -1.77 25.44 14.82
CA MET A 490 -1.46 24.60 13.66
C MET A 490 -0.10 23.91 13.80
N VAL A 491 0.93 24.65 14.24
CA VAL A 491 2.28 24.11 14.51
C VAL A 491 2.22 23.04 15.61
N TYR A 492 1.60 23.39 16.75
CA TYR A 492 1.50 22.45 17.88
C TYR A 492 0.65 21.22 17.55
N ALA A 493 -0.39 21.39 16.74
CA ALA A 493 -1.20 20.25 16.26
C ALA A 493 -0.35 19.28 15.39
N MET A 494 0.47 19.80 14.47
CA MET A 494 1.38 18.95 13.68
C MET A 494 2.41 18.23 14.57
N ALA A 495 3.03 18.94 15.50
CA ALA A 495 3.97 18.35 16.44
C ALA A 495 3.31 17.30 17.36
N GLY A 496 2.06 17.55 17.81
CA GLY A 496 1.27 16.62 18.59
C GLY A 496 0.91 15.34 17.81
N ILE A 497 0.52 15.46 16.53
CA ILE A 497 0.34 14.32 15.63
C ILE A 497 1.64 13.51 15.54
N GLY A 498 2.77 14.19 15.30
CA GLY A 498 4.07 13.54 15.18
C GLY A 498 4.46 12.77 16.45
N LEU A 499 4.22 13.34 17.62
CA LEU A 499 4.51 12.66 18.89
C LEU A 499 3.61 11.45 19.12
N LEU A 500 2.30 11.61 18.89
CA LEU A 500 1.33 10.54 19.10
C LEU A 500 1.57 9.37 18.14
N SER A 501 2.06 9.62 16.92
CA SER A 501 2.28 8.61 15.90
C SER A 501 3.12 7.42 16.36
N PHE A 502 4.07 7.64 17.27
CA PHE A 502 4.93 6.59 17.82
C PHE A 502 4.27 5.71 18.91
N ILE A 503 3.11 6.12 19.41
CA ILE A 503 2.43 5.40 20.51
C ILE A 503 1.21 4.64 19.97
N VAL A 504 0.61 5.12 18.88
CA VAL A 504 -0.67 4.60 18.39
C VAL A 504 -0.54 3.42 17.42
N TYR A 505 0.66 3.08 16.96
CA TYR A 505 0.87 2.08 15.90
C TYR A 505 0.27 0.71 16.20
N GLY A 506 0.10 0.35 17.46
CA GLY A 506 -0.47 -0.94 17.86
C GLY A 506 -1.93 -1.17 17.44
N HIS A 507 -2.66 -0.13 16.97
CA HIS A 507 -3.98 -0.34 16.40
C HIS A 507 -3.96 -1.13 15.07
N HIS A 508 -2.83 -1.22 14.39
CA HIS A 508 -2.64 -2.12 13.25
C HIS A 508 -2.42 -3.59 13.66
N MET A 509 -2.39 -3.87 14.96
CA MET A 509 -2.00 -5.16 15.51
C MET A 509 -3.05 -5.75 16.47
N PHE A 510 -4.29 -5.27 16.48
CA PHE A 510 -5.32 -5.75 17.39
C PHE A 510 -5.63 -7.24 17.24
N THR A 511 -5.42 -7.81 16.05
CA THR A 511 -5.63 -9.23 15.73
C THR A 511 -4.34 -10.06 15.76
N SER A 512 -3.16 -9.47 16.04
CA SER A 512 -1.85 -10.14 15.94
C SER A 512 -1.39 -10.89 17.19
N GLY A 513 -2.27 -11.11 18.18
CA GLY A 513 -1.88 -11.76 19.46
C GLY A 513 -1.24 -10.81 20.49
N MET A 514 -1.25 -9.51 20.26
CA MET A 514 -0.75 -8.49 21.18
C MET A 514 -1.47 -8.55 22.55
N SER A 515 -0.76 -8.22 23.65
CA SER A 515 -1.33 -8.29 24.99
C SER A 515 -2.56 -7.39 25.16
N PRO A 516 -3.58 -7.79 25.97
CA PRO A 516 -4.78 -6.99 26.21
C PRO A 516 -4.50 -5.60 26.75
N THR A 517 -3.49 -5.44 27.62
CA THR A 517 -3.09 -4.15 28.18
C THR A 517 -2.58 -3.21 27.07
N LEU A 518 -1.74 -3.71 26.19
CA LEU A 518 -1.21 -2.90 25.09
C LEU A 518 -2.30 -2.53 24.09
N ARG A 519 -3.24 -3.45 23.79
CA ARG A 519 -4.43 -3.14 22.97
C ARG A 519 -5.24 -1.98 23.57
N PHE A 520 -5.50 -2.01 24.89
CA PHE A 520 -6.25 -0.97 25.58
C PHE A 520 -5.53 0.40 25.53
N VAL A 521 -4.23 0.41 25.81
CA VAL A 521 -3.43 1.65 25.73
C VAL A 521 -3.44 2.24 24.33
N THR A 522 -3.21 1.42 23.30
CA THR A 522 -3.20 1.88 21.92
C THR A 522 -4.59 2.30 21.42
N MET A 523 -5.67 1.69 21.91
CA MET A 523 -7.04 2.13 21.69
C MET A 523 -7.23 3.59 22.15
N LEU A 524 -6.90 3.88 23.42
CA LEU A 524 -7.05 5.23 23.98
C LEU A 524 -6.18 6.26 23.30
N THR A 525 -4.91 5.94 23.08
CA THR A 525 -3.97 6.88 22.45
C THR A 525 -4.33 7.16 20.99
N THR A 526 -4.88 6.18 20.28
CA THR A 526 -5.35 6.37 18.90
C THR A 526 -6.54 7.33 18.84
N MET A 527 -7.48 7.25 19.77
CA MET A 527 -8.59 8.22 19.84
C MET A 527 -8.10 9.65 20.06
N LEU A 528 -7.02 9.84 20.81
CA LEU A 528 -6.45 11.17 21.07
C LEU A 528 -5.94 11.87 19.82
N VAL A 529 -5.53 11.15 18.76
CA VAL A 529 -5.04 11.75 17.50
C VAL A 529 -6.13 12.59 16.79
N ALA A 530 -7.39 12.28 17.04
CA ALA A 530 -8.51 13.07 16.50
C ALA A 530 -8.50 14.53 16.99
N VAL A 531 -7.97 14.80 18.19
CA VAL A 531 -7.96 16.15 18.79
C VAL A 531 -7.07 17.12 17.98
N PRO A 532 -5.75 16.87 17.81
CA PRO A 532 -4.92 17.77 17.02
C PRO A 532 -5.35 17.84 15.56
N THR A 533 -5.86 16.76 14.99
CA THR A 533 -6.40 16.75 13.62
C THR A 533 -7.63 17.64 13.51
N GLY A 534 -8.57 17.56 14.45
CA GLY A 534 -9.76 18.41 14.53
C GLY A 534 -9.39 19.90 14.66
N ILE A 535 -8.39 20.25 15.47
CA ILE A 535 -7.89 21.63 15.58
C ILE A 535 -7.49 22.17 14.20
N LYS A 536 -6.83 21.37 13.36
CA LYS A 536 -6.42 21.80 12.02
C LYS A 536 -7.63 22.06 11.12
N ILE A 537 -8.60 21.14 11.10
CA ILE A 537 -9.83 21.29 10.30
C ILE A 537 -10.57 22.58 10.70
N PHE A 538 -10.78 22.80 12.00
CA PHE A 538 -11.45 24.02 12.48
C PHE A 538 -10.67 25.30 12.15
N ASN A 539 -9.34 25.28 12.22
CA ASN A 539 -8.51 26.42 11.86
C ASN A 539 -8.61 26.74 10.36
N TRP A 540 -8.65 25.74 9.48
CA TRP A 540 -8.89 25.96 8.04
C TRP A 540 -10.27 26.54 7.78
N LEU A 541 -11.32 25.99 8.39
CA LEU A 541 -12.69 26.54 8.28
C LEU A 541 -12.74 27.99 8.79
N LYS A 542 -12.08 28.29 9.92
CA LYS A 542 -12.03 29.64 10.48
C LYS A 542 -11.21 30.60 9.63
N THR A 543 -10.17 30.12 8.95
CA THR A 543 -9.40 30.93 8.00
C THR A 543 -10.27 31.36 6.83
N MET A 544 -11.10 30.47 6.29
CA MET A 544 -12.02 30.77 5.19
C MET A 544 -13.21 31.64 5.64
N HIS A 545 -13.67 31.44 6.87
CA HIS A 545 -14.83 32.20 7.42
C HIS A 545 -14.50 33.69 7.53
N GLY A 546 -15.25 34.51 6.80
CA GLY A 546 -15.03 35.95 6.72
C GLY A 546 -13.86 36.36 5.81
N GLY A 547 -13.29 35.44 5.06
CA GLY A 547 -12.33 35.70 3.99
C GLY A 547 -13.01 36.01 2.66
N SER A 548 -12.23 36.49 1.68
CA SER A 548 -12.65 36.71 0.30
C SER A 548 -12.13 35.57 -0.58
N LEU A 549 -12.81 34.42 -0.52
CA LEU A 549 -12.34 33.19 -1.16
C LEU A 549 -12.36 33.30 -2.69
N VAL A 550 -11.24 33.00 -3.31
CA VAL A 550 -11.07 32.95 -4.78
C VAL A 550 -11.05 31.50 -5.22
N TYR A 551 -12.00 31.11 -6.04
CA TYR A 551 -12.13 29.74 -6.55
C TYR A 551 -11.25 29.54 -7.79
N ARG A 552 -9.99 29.12 -7.58
CA ARG A 552 -9.07 28.64 -8.59
C ARG A 552 -8.91 27.13 -8.47
N THR A 553 -8.29 26.48 -9.45
CA THR A 553 -8.13 25.02 -9.44
C THR A 553 -7.44 24.50 -8.18
N HIS A 554 -6.38 25.16 -7.72
CA HIS A 554 -5.72 24.81 -6.46
C HIS A 554 -6.65 24.92 -5.24
N THR A 555 -7.53 25.91 -5.24
CA THR A 555 -8.53 26.09 -4.18
C THR A 555 -9.59 24.98 -4.20
N LEU A 556 -10.04 24.57 -5.40
CA LEU A 556 -11.00 23.47 -5.54
C LEU A 556 -10.43 22.17 -4.98
N TRP A 557 -9.16 21.84 -5.31
CA TRP A 557 -8.50 20.68 -4.76
C TRP A 557 -8.28 20.78 -3.24
N ALA A 558 -7.98 21.96 -2.71
CA ALA A 558 -7.87 22.17 -1.27
C ALA A 558 -9.21 21.99 -0.54
N LEU A 559 -10.31 22.42 -1.13
CA LEU A 559 -11.66 22.17 -0.60
C LEU A 559 -12.05 20.70 -0.73
N GLY A 560 -11.71 20.07 -1.86
CA GLY A 560 -11.88 18.63 -2.04
C GLY A 560 -11.14 17.84 -0.97
N PHE A 561 -9.87 18.17 -0.72
CA PHE A 561 -9.08 17.62 0.39
C PHE A 561 -9.81 17.77 1.74
N LEU A 562 -10.28 18.97 2.06
CA LEU A 562 -10.92 19.24 3.35
C LEU A 562 -12.15 18.34 3.57
N VAL A 563 -12.97 18.15 2.54
CA VAL A 563 -14.15 17.27 2.61
C VAL A 563 -13.74 15.81 2.75
N THR A 564 -12.89 15.33 1.83
CA THR A 564 -12.53 13.90 1.78
C THR A 564 -11.68 13.47 2.97
N PHE A 565 -10.71 14.28 3.38
CA PHE A 565 -9.89 14.00 4.56
C PHE A 565 -10.72 14.00 5.85
N THR A 566 -11.72 14.89 5.97
CA THR A 566 -12.64 14.89 7.12
C THR A 566 -13.47 13.61 7.16
N LEU A 567 -14.03 13.17 6.03
CA LEU A 567 -14.79 11.92 5.95
C LEU A 567 -13.89 10.71 6.25
N GLY A 568 -12.67 10.70 5.72
CA GLY A 568 -11.67 9.68 6.05
C GLY A 568 -11.30 9.65 7.53
N GLY A 569 -11.13 10.81 8.17
CA GLY A 569 -10.89 10.92 9.60
C GLY A 569 -12.05 10.38 10.44
N ILE A 570 -13.30 10.67 10.05
CA ILE A 570 -14.50 10.13 10.71
C ILE A 570 -14.55 8.60 10.57
N SER A 571 -14.32 8.05 9.36
CA SER A 571 -14.27 6.59 9.19
C SER A 571 -13.13 5.95 10.00
N GLY A 572 -12.03 6.66 10.21
CA GLY A 572 -10.92 6.24 11.04
C GLY A 572 -11.24 6.12 12.54
N MET A 573 -12.31 6.77 13.01
CA MET A 573 -12.71 6.68 14.42
C MET A 573 -13.33 5.33 14.81
N TYR A 574 -13.66 4.48 13.83
CA TYR A 574 -14.18 3.13 14.10
C TYR A 574 -13.07 2.15 14.52
N PHE A 575 -11.86 2.27 13.95
CA PHE A 575 -10.76 1.33 14.18
C PHE A 575 -10.16 1.36 15.61
N PRO A 576 -10.05 2.51 16.30
CA PRO A 576 -9.61 2.50 17.68
C PRO A 576 -10.52 1.67 18.60
N ALA A 577 -11.81 1.58 18.33
CA ALA A 577 -12.73 0.75 19.09
C ALA A 577 -12.50 -0.73 18.75
N ILE A 578 -11.79 -1.47 19.62
CA ILE A 578 -11.37 -2.86 19.38
C ILE A 578 -12.53 -3.74 18.90
N ALA A 579 -13.71 -3.63 19.53
CA ALA A 579 -14.89 -4.40 19.15
C ALA A 579 -15.34 -4.12 17.69
N MET A 580 -15.20 -2.88 17.23
CA MET A 580 -15.50 -2.52 15.84
C MET A 580 -14.40 -2.98 14.89
N ASP A 581 -13.14 -2.83 15.31
CA ASP A 581 -12.01 -3.23 14.48
C ASP A 581 -12.01 -4.74 14.19
N LEU A 582 -12.38 -5.57 15.16
CA LEU A 582 -12.50 -7.03 14.96
C LEU A 582 -13.45 -7.42 13.81
N HIS A 583 -14.47 -6.59 13.52
CA HIS A 583 -15.37 -6.81 12.40
C HIS A 583 -14.88 -6.15 11.10
N LEU A 584 -14.16 -5.02 11.19
CA LEU A 584 -13.76 -4.23 10.04
C LEU A 584 -12.32 -4.53 9.59
N HIS A 585 -11.53 -5.15 10.48
CA HIS A 585 -10.12 -5.48 10.20
C HIS A 585 -10.02 -6.38 8.97
N GLU A 586 -9.03 -6.10 8.10
CA GLU A 586 -8.80 -6.83 6.84
C GLU A 586 -10.00 -6.86 5.86
N THR A 587 -10.95 -5.92 5.99
CA THR A 587 -12.07 -5.77 5.04
C THR A 587 -11.88 -4.57 4.10
N TYR A 588 -12.77 -4.43 3.12
CA TYR A 588 -12.82 -3.25 2.23
C TYR A 588 -13.13 -1.94 2.96
N PHE A 589 -13.62 -1.96 4.20
CA PHE A 589 -13.76 -0.76 5.01
C PHE A 589 -12.39 -0.13 5.33
N VAL A 590 -11.38 -0.96 5.61
CA VAL A 590 -9.99 -0.50 5.78
C VAL A 590 -9.47 0.14 4.49
N VAL A 591 -9.74 -0.49 3.34
CA VAL A 591 -9.33 0.02 2.02
C VAL A 591 -9.98 1.38 1.73
N ALA A 592 -11.27 1.52 2.00
CA ALA A 592 -12.01 2.77 1.87
C ALA A 592 -11.40 3.86 2.75
N HIS A 593 -11.22 3.57 4.04
CA HIS A 593 -10.68 4.52 5.00
C HIS A 593 -9.30 5.05 4.58
N PHE A 594 -8.32 4.15 4.36
CA PHE A 594 -6.97 4.63 4.10
C PHE A 594 -6.86 5.33 2.73
N HIS A 595 -7.68 4.99 1.74
CA HIS A 595 -7.72 5.76 0.50
C HIS A 595 -8.34 7.15 0.70
N TYR A 596 -9.35 7.30 1.57
CA TYR A 596 -9.89 8.63 1.91
C TYR A 596 -8.83 9.53 2.57
N VAL A 597 -7.95 8.99 3.41
CA VAL A 597 -6.90 9.79 4.04
C VAL A 597 -5.63 9.90 3.20
N LEU A 598 -5.27 8.87 2.38
CA LEU A 598 -4.09 8.93 1.51
C LEU A 598 -4.38 9.62 0.16
N VAL A 599 -5.36 9.15 -0.61
CA VAL A 599 -5.66 9.74 -1.92
C VAL A 599 -6.44 11.04 -1.74
N GLY A 600 -7.58 11.01 -1.03
CA GLY A 600 -8.38 12.20 -0.72
C GLY A 600 -7.65 13.22 0.16
N GLY A 601 -6.65 12.76 0.94
CA GLY A 601 -5.73 13.58 1.69
C GLY A 601 -4.49 13.93 0.88
N THR A 602 -3.50 13.06 0.83
CA THR A 602 -2.17 13.39 0.28
C THR A 602 -2.22 13.70 -1.21
N VAL A 603 -2.85 12.86 -2.05
CA VAL A 603 -2.84 13.08 -3.50
C VAL A 603 -3.62 14.34 -3.88
N PHE A 604 -4.77 14.61 -3.24
CA PHE A 604 -5.50 15.87 -3.45
C PHE A 604 -4.69 17.08 -2.98
N GLY A 605 -3.98 16.95 -1.85
CA GLY A 605 -3.02 17.95 -1.40
C GLY A 605 -1.90 18.19 -2.43
N MET A 606 -1.36 17.12 -3.03
CA MET A 606 -0.35 17.25 -4.09
C MET A 606 -0.93 17.86 -5.37
N PHE A 607 -2.17 17.55 -5.76
CA PHE A 607 -2.83 18.25 -6.86
C PHE A 607 -3.00 19.74 -6.57
N ALA A 608 -3.42 20.11 -5.36
CA ALA A 608 -3.45 21.50 -4.96
C ALA A 608 -2.06 22.16 -5.06
N ALA A 609 -0.99 21.48 -4.60
CA ALA A 609 0.38 21.93 -4.71
C ALA A 609 0.85 22.11 -6.16
N ILE A 610 0.52 21.14 -7.05
CA ILE A 610 0.84 21.25 -8.48
C ILE A 610 0.22 22.52 -9.05
N TYR A 611 -1.08 22.73 -8.92
CA TYR A 611 -1.72 23.92 -9.48
C TYR A 611 -1.26 25.21 -8.82
N TYR A 612 -0.80 25.17 -7.56
CA TYR A 612 -0.33 26.33 -6.81
C TYR A 612 1.12 26.71 -7.14
N TRP A 613 2.07 25.74 -7.13
CA TRP A 613 3.49 26.00 -7.33
C TRP A 613 4.02 25.73 -8.74
N TYR A 614 3.26 25.08 -9.62
CA TYR A 614 3.68 24.85 -11.00
C TYR A 614 4.11 26.15 -11.72
N PRO A 615 3.41 27.31 -11.56
CA PRO A 615 3.86 28.57 -12.15
C PRO A 615 5.26 28.98 -11.64
N LYS A 616 5.54 28.77 -10.35
CA LYS A 616 6.86 29.03 -9.76
C LYS A 616 7.94 28.12 -10.31
N MET A 617 7.64 26.83 -10.47
CA MET A 617 8.59 25.82 -10.92
C MET A 617 8.93 25.95 -12.41
N THR A 618 7.96 26.29 -13.25
CA THR A 618 8.08 26.24 -14.71
C THR A 618 8.08 27.61 -15.40
N GLY A 619 7.69 28.66 -14.71
CA GLY A 619 7.47 29.99 -15.29
C GLY A 619 6.24 30.07 -16.21
N ARG A 620 5.32 29.10 -16.15
CA ARG A 620 4.12 29.02 -17.00
C ARG A 620 2.88 28.76 -16.15
N MET A 621 1.77 29.38 -16.55
CA MET A 621 0.46 29.15 -15.94
C MET A 621 -0.20 27.91 -16.53
N LEU A 622 -0.86 27.12 -15.70
CA LEU A 622 -1.78 26.05 -16.12
C LEU A 622 -3.12 26.63 -16.58
N ASP A 623 -3.80 25.92 -17.49
CA ASP A 623 -5.15 26.30 -17.91
C ASP A 623 -6.17 25.96 -16.81
N GLU A 624 -6.91 26.98 -16.35
CA GLU A 624 -7.89 26.85 -15.27
C GLU A 624 -9.14 26.05 -15.68
N ARG A 625 -9.50 26.02 -16.97
CA ARG A 625 -10.66 25.26 -17.45
C ARG A 625 -10.36 23.77 -17.42
N LEU A 626 -9.19 23.38 -17.94
CA LEU A 626 -8.72 22.00 -17.86
C LEU A 626 -8.52 21.58 -16.40
N GLY A 627 -8.00 22.48 -15.57
CA GLY A 627 -7.84 22.23 -14.14
C GLY A 627 -9.16 22.00 -13.41
N THR A 628 -10.17 22.83 -13.68
CA THR A 628 -11.51 22.67 -13.13
C THR A 628 -12.17 21.38 -13.61
N LEU A 629 -12.00 21.02 -14.89
CA LEU A 629 -12.49 19.76 -15.44
C LEU A 629 -11.85 18.55 -14.77
N HIS A 630 -10.52 18.57 -14.58
CA HIS A 630 -9.78 17.56 -13.83
C HIS A 630 -10.34 17.41 -12.42
N PHE A 631 -10.58 18.52 -11.70
CA PHE A 631 -11.17 18.47 -10.37
C PHE A 631 -12.56 17.85 -10.36
N LEU A 632 -13.46 18.31 -11.21
CA LEU A 632 -14.86 17.85 -11.19
C LEU A 632 -14.96 16.35 -11.48
N ILE A 633 -14.30 15.88 -12.56
CA ILE A 633 -14.33 14.48 -12.92
C ILE A 633 -13.60 13.66 -11.84
N GLY A 634 -12.41 14.09 -11.43
CA GLY A 634 -11.60 13.39 -10.44
C GLY A 634 -12.30 13.30 -9.07
N PHE A 635 -12.86 14.38 -8.56
CA PHE A 635 -13.53 14.40 -7.26
C PHE A 635 -14.77 13.51 -7.22
N ILE A 636 -15.61 13.56 -8.27
CA ILE A 636 -16.84 12.75 -8.33
C ILE A 636 -16.49 11.27 -8.45
N SER A 637 -15.62 10.91 -9.39
CA SER A 637 -15.24 9.51 -9.61
C SER A 637 -14.47 8.92 -8.42
N TYR A 638 -13.61 9.68 -7.77
CA TYR A 638 -12.93 9.28 -6.54
C TYR A 638 -13.93 8.86 -5.45
N ASN A 639 -14.96 9.66 -5.20
CA ASN A 639 -16.02 9.29 -4.23
C ASN A 639 -16.82 8.07 -4.72
N GLY A 640 -17.03 7.93 -6.03
CA GLY A 640 -17.64 6.74 -6.63
C GLY A 640 -16.84 5.45 -6.40
N ILE A 641 -15.51 5.56 -6.25
CA ILE A 641 -14.67 4.40 -5.92
C ILE A 641 -14.77 4.07 -4.42
N PHE A 642 -14.35 5.02 -3.57
CA PHE A 642 -14.00 4.69 -2.19
C PHE A 642 -15.17 4.80 -1.20
N TRP A 643 -16.23 5.56 -1.51
CA TRP A 643 -17.40 5.61 -0.65
C TRP A 643 -18.15 4.26 -0.59
N PRO A 644 -18.45 3.59 -1.72
CA PRO A 644 -19.12 2.29 -1.69
C PRO A 644 -18.29 1.17 -1.03
N MET A 645 -16.95 1.27 -1.06
CA MET A 645 -16.08 0.28 -0.41
C MET A 645 -16.30 0.19 1.10
N HIS A 646 -16.75 1.28 1.77
CA HIS A 646 -17.13 1.19 3.18
C HIS A 646 -18.29 0.22 3.38
N ARG A 647 -19.28 0.26 2.49
CA ARG A 647 -20.44 -0.63 2.57
C ARG A 647 -20.05 -2.09 2.29
N LEU A 648 -19.19 -2.32 1.30
CA LEU A 648 -18.66 -3.66 1.02
C LEU A 648 -17.89 -4.22 2.23
N GLY A 649 -17.10 -3.39 2.91
CA GLY A 649 -16.39 -3.81 4.11
C GLY A 649 -17.28 -4.13 5.30
N VAL A 650 -18.40 -3.39 5.47
CA VAL A 650 -19.38 -3.67 6.55
C VAL A 650 -20.05 -5.03 6.38
N VAL A 651 -20.28 -5.48 5.15
CA VAL A 651 -20.83 -6.82 4.88
C VAL A 651 -19.74 -7.90 4.82
N GLY A 652 -18.50 -7.58 5.20
CA GLY A 652 -17.43 -8.55 5.38
C GLY A 652 -16.58 -8.83 4.14
N MET A 653 -16.73 -8.09 3.02
CA MET A 653 -15.85 -8.30 1.87
C MET A 653 -14.38 -8.11 2.27
N PRO A 654 -13.54 -9.18 2.19
CA PRO A 654 -12.14 -9.08 2.60
C PRO A 654 -11.32 -8.27 1.61
N ARG A 655 -10.30 -7.57 2.09
CA ARG A 655 -9.27 -6.98 1.22
C ARG A 655 -8.28 -8.05 0.77
N ARG A 656 -7.49 -7.77 -0.28
CA ARG A 656 -6.48 -8.69 -0.83
C ARG A 656 -7.07 -10.01 -1.33
N THR A 657 -8.35 -10.03 -1.64
CA THR A 657 -9.02 -11.19 -2.23
C THR A 657 -8.99 -11.09 -3.76
N HIS A 658 -8.63 -12.19 -4.42
CA HIS A 658 -8.63 -12.33 -5.87
C HIS A 658 -10.06 -12.41 -6.40
N THR A 659 -10.92 -13.09 -5.68
CA THR A 659 -12.35 -13.25 -5.97
C THR A 659 -13.19 -13.07 -4.71
N TYR A 660 -14.50 -12.93 -4.86
CA TYR A 660 -15.45 -12.87 -3.76
C TYR A 660 -16.67 -13.71 -4.10
N PHE A 661 -17.10 -14.51 -3.14
CA PHE A 661 -18.23 -15.44 -3.34
C PHE A 661 -19.54 -14.75 -3.03
N ILE A 662 -20.53 -14.96 -3.93
CA ILE A 662 -21.92 -14.59 -3.72
C ILE A 662 -22.65 -15.88 -3.42
N THR A 663 -23.11 -16.06 -2.17
CA THR A 663 -23.99 -17.17 -1.82
C THR A 663 -25.28 -16.64 -1.21
N THR A 664 -26.39 -17.32 -1.47
CA THR A 664 -27.70 -16.89 -1.04
C THR A 664 -28.10 -17.40 0.36
N ASP A 665 -27.33 -18.32 0.96
CA ASP A 665 -27.82 -19.17 2.03
C ASP A 665 -27.07 -19.08 3.38
N ASP A 666 -26.02 -18.27 3.54
CA ASP A 666 -25.28 -18.19 4.80
C ASP A 666 -24.93 -16.78 5.25
N PHE A 667 -24.84 -16.56 6.57
CA PHE A 667 -24.43 -15.29 7.22
C PHE A 667 -23.00 -14.84 6.87
N THR A 668 -22.22 -15.68 6.20
CA THR A 668 -20.86 -15.42 5.75
C THR A 668 -20.76 -15.00 4.28
N SER A 669 -21.88 -15.01 3.57
CA SER A 669 -21.92 -14.72 2.13
C SER A 669 -21.98 -13.21 1.84
N ILE A 670 -21.27 -12.80 0.82
CA ILE A 670 -21.35 -11.43 0.30
C ILE A 670 -22.66 -11.32 -0.51
N PRO A 671 -23.53 -10.32 -0.22
CA PRO A 671 -24.82 -10.19 -0.91
C PRO A 671 -24.66 -9.97 -2.42
N GLU A 672 -25.60 -10.44 -3.23
CA GLU A 672 -25.62 -10.28 -4.71
C GLU A 672 -25.40 -8.84 -5.17
N TRP A 673 -25.97 -7.85 -4.47
CA TRP A 673 -25.78 -6.44 -4.80
C TRP A 673 -24.33 -5.98 -4.73
N ALA A 674 -23.43 -6.74 -4.10
CA ALA A 674 -22.01 -6.40 -4.02
C ALA A 674 -21.32 -6.49 -5.39
N ALA A 675 -21.77 -7.34 -6.29
CA ALA A 675 -21.29 -7.42 -7.67
C ALA A 675 -21.56 -6.10 -8.42
N ASP A 676 -22.79 -5.59 -8.33
CA ASP A 676 -23.15 -4.30 -8.96
C ASP A 676 -22.31 -3.15 -8.41
N TRP A 677 -22.07 -3.13 -7.10
CA TRP A 677 -21.22 -2.12 -6.49
C TRP A 677 -19.76 -2.27 -6.91
N ASN A 678 -19.23 -3.48 -7.01
CA ASN A 678 -17.87 -3.70 -7.49
C ASN A 678 -17.69 -3.26 -8.95
N LEU A 679 -18.68 -3.53 -9.81
CA LEU A 679 -18.69 -3.02 -11.18
C LEU A 679 -18.72 -1.48 -11.20
N PHE A 680 -19.61 -0.85 -10.44
CA PHE A 680 -19.69 0.60 -10.32
C PHE A 680 -18.36 1.21 -9.83
N ILE A 681 -17.73 0.63 -8.81
CA ILE A 681 -16.43 1.02 -8.29
C ILE A 681 -15.36 0.92 -9.39
N SER A 682 -15.36 -0.17 -10.17
CA SER A 682 -14.40 -0.38 -11.25
C SER A 682 -14.56 0.65 -12.36
N VAL A 683 -15.79 0.92 -12.82
CA VAL A 683 -16.05 1.98 -13.80
C VAL A 683 -15.61 3.35 -13.27
N SER A 684 -15.95 3.66 -12.02
CA SER A 684 -15.51 4.91 -11.37
C SER A 684 -13.99 5.02 -11.30
N ALA A 685 -13.28 3.91 -11.04
CA ALA A 685 -11.82 3.86 -11.00
C ALA A 685 -11.19 4.18 -12.36
N PHE A 686 -11.72 3.66 -13.45
CA PHE A 686 -11.28 4.02 -14.79
C PHE A 686 -11.52 5.50 -15.10
N ILE A 687 -12.67 6.04 -14.72
CA ILE A 687 -12.97 7.47 -14.91
C ILE A 687 -11.95 8.32 -14.12
N PHE A 688 -11.66 7.94 -12.87
CA PHE A 688 -10.65 8.63 -12.05
C PHE A 688 -9.26 8.54 -12.67
N PHE A 689 -8.84 7.36 -13.13
CA PHE A 689 -7.55 7.16 -13.79
C PHE A 689 -7.42 8.06 -15.02
N PHE A 690 -8.42 8.07 -15.91
CA PHE A 690 -8.39 8.91 -17.12
C PHE A 690 -8.50 10.40 -16.80
N SER A 691 -9.14 10.80 -15.69
CA SER A 691 -9.17 12.20 -15.28
C SER A 691 -7.77 12.77 -15.02
N ASN A 692 -6.83 11.95 -14.51
CA ASN A 692 -5.45 12.36 -14.27
C ASN A 692 -4.67 12.63 -15.56
N LEU A 693 -5.08 12.06 -16.70
CA LEU A 693 -4.51 12.41 -18.01
C LEU A 693 -4.82 13.84 -18.41
N ILE A 694 -5.92 14.43 -17.90
CA ILE A 694 -6.24 15.85 -18.10
C ILE A 694 -5.18 16.72 -17.41
N LEU A 695 -4.72 16.35 -16.21
CA LEU A 695 -3.63 17.05 -15.52
C LEU A 695 -2.35 16.97 -16.34
N VAL A 696 -1.97 15.76 -16.78
CA VAL A 696 -0.76 15.56 -17.60
C VAL A 696 -0.83 16.38 -18.90
N ALA A 697 -1.96 16.33 -19.60
CA ALA A 697 -2.19 17.12 -20.80
C ALA A 697 -2.10 18.63 -20.53
N ASN A 698 -2.70 19.11 -19.43
CA ASN A 698 -2.63 20.51 -19.03
C ASN A 698 -1.18 20.96 -18.77
N MET A 699 -0.39 20.13 -18.07
CA MET A 699 1.02 20.40 -17.83
C MET A 699 1.82 20.48 -19.15
N LEU A 700 1.67 19.51 -20.04
CA LEU A 700 2.37 19.47 -21.32
C LEU A 700 1.98 20.65 -22.25
N ILE A 701 0.68 20.94 -22.35
CA ILE A 701 0.18 22.09 -23.12
C ILE A 701 0.74 23.40 -22.54
N SER A 702 0.76 23.51 -21.21
CA SER A 702 1.27 24.70 -20.54
C SER A 702 2.75 24.95 -20.80
N LEU A 703 3.59 23.92 -20.78
CA LEU A 703 5.02 24.05 -21.10
C LEU A 703 5.25 24.65 -22.49
N VAL A 704 4.37 24.36 -23.45
CA VAL A 704 4.48 24.83 -24.85
C VAL A 704 3.76 26.15 -25.08
N ARG A 705 2.51 26.29 -24.59
CA ARG A 705 1.58 27.37 -24.93
C ARG A 705 1.07 28.17 -23.72
N GLY A 706 1.43 27.77 -22.49
CA GLY A 706 0.98 28.44 -21.28
C GLY A 706 1.42 29.91 -21.22
N GLN A 707 0.62 30.76 -20.61
CA GLN A 707 0.98 32.14 -20.33
C GLN A 707 2.22 32.18 -19.44
N LYS A 708 3.09 33.17 -19.62
CA LYS A 708 4.22 33.38 -18.71
C LYS A 708 3.68 33.72 -17.31
N ALA A 709 4.23 33.06 -16.31
CA ALA A 709 3.85 33.31 -14.93
C ALA A 709 4.59 34.56 -14.42
N PRO A 710 3.91 35.45 -13.69
CA PRO A 710 4.58 36.48 -12.89
C PRO A 710 5.35 35.84 -11.72
N ALA A 711 6.14 36.62 -11.02
CA ALA A 711 6.83 36.15 -9.81
C ALA A 711 5.83 35.67 -8.76
N ASP A 712 4.75 36.40 -8.57
CA ASP A 712 3.65 36.03 -7.66
C ASP A 712 2.29 36.10 -8.41
N PRO A 713 1.77 34.97 -8.87
CA PRO A 713 0.47 34.90 -9.55
C PRO A 713 -0.73 34.93 -8.61
N TRP A 714 -0.54 34.67 -7.32
CA TRP A 714 -1.61 34.41 -6.36
C TRP A 714 -1.73 35.47 -5.26
N GLY A 715 -0.68 36.30 -5.09
CA GLY A 715 -0.52 37.19 -3.95
C GLY A 715 -0.12 36.43 -2.69
N GLY A 716 0.93 35.60 -2.80
CA GLY A 716 1.43 34.75 -1.72
C GLY A 716 2.14 35.52 -0.61
N TRP A 717 2.42 34.83 0.54
CA TRP A 717 2.88 35.47 1.77
C TRP A 717 4.34 35.16 2.11
N SER A 718 4.98 34.22 1.41
CA SER A 718 6.27 33.66 1.75
C SER A 718 7.35 33.98 0.69
N PHE A 719 8.63 33.76 1.05
CA PHE A 719 9.78 34.17 0.25
C PHE A 719 9.81 33.58 -1.17
N GLU A 720 9.24 32.41 -1.41
CA GLU A 720 9.19 31.83 -2.76
C GLU A 720 8.49 32.74 -3.78
N TRP A 721 7.60 33.60 -3.35
CA TRP A 721 6.88 34.55 -4.22
C TRP A 721 7.63 35.86 -4.50
N MET A 722 8.77 36.08 -3.82
CA MET A 722 9.62 37.26 -4.02
C MET A 722 10.59 37.12 -5.18
N VAL A 723 10.94 35.88 -5.54
CA VAL A 723 11.87 35.60 -6.65
C VAL A 723 11.13 35.37 -7.95
N SER A 724 11.82 35.48 -9.11
CA SER A 724 11.24 35.23 -10.42
C SER A 724 10.65 33.82 -10.56
N SER A 725 9.80 33.61 -11.54
CA SER A 725 9.25 32.31 -11.92
C SER A 725 9.77 31.90 -13.32
N PRO A 726 10.67 30.91 -13.45
CA PRO A 726 11.34 30.15 -12.37
C PRO A 726 12.40 30.97 -11.63
N PRO A 727 12.78 30.56 -10.40
CA PRO A 727 13.87 31.19 -9.65
C PRO A 727 15.22 31.01 -10.30
N PRO A 728 16.17 31.96 -10.11
CA PRO A 728 17.54 31.83 -10.59
C PRO A 728 18.30 30.69 -9.86
N THR A 729 19.52 30.42 -10.31
CA THR A 729 20.45 29.51 -9.63
C THR A 729 21.75 30.27 -9.32
N PRO A 730 22.11 30.44 -8.06
CA PRO A 730 21.37 30.07 -6.84
C PRO A 730 20.07 30.87 -6.68
N SER A 731 19.14 30.35 -5.87
CA SER A 731 17.81 30.96 -5.67
C SER A 731 17.90 32.34 -4.98
N PHE A 732 18.87 32.51 -4.07
CA PHE A 732 19.23 33.76 -3.41
C PHE A 732 20.73 33.95 -3.49
N ASP A 733 21.19 35.21 -3.47
CA ASP A 733 22.62 35.53 -3.43
C ASP A 733 23.19 35.17 -2.05
N TRP A 734 24.28 34.39 -2.01
CA TRP A 734 24.99 34.02 -0.78
C TRP A 734 25.50 35.21 0.00
N ASN A 735 25.84 36.31 -0.68
CA ASN A 735 26.37 37.52 -0.06
C ASN A 735 25.27 38.49 0.39
N ASN A 736 24.05 38.31 -0.10
CA ASN A 736 22.91 39.18 0.19
C ASN A 736 21.66 38.32 0.44
N LEU A 737 21.69 37.52 1.52
CA LEU A 737 20.55 36.69 1.90
C LEU A 737 19.39 37.56 2.41
N PRO A 738 18.12 37.13 2.18
CA PRO A 738 16.96 37.82 2.73
C PRO A 738 17.06 37.92 4.26
N GLU A 739 16.62 39.04 4.81
CA GLU A 739 16.58 39.28 6.23
C GLU A 739 15.17 39.72 6.65
N LEU A 740 14.66 39.11 7.71
CA LEU A 740 13.44 39.58 8.38
C LEU A 740 13.81 40.68 9.34
N ARG A 741 13.42 41.92 9.04
CA ARG A 741 13.79 43.11 9.83
C ARG A 741 12.99 43.27 11.11
N ASP A 742 11.76 42.79 11.15
CA ASP A 742 10.90 42.82 12.33
C ASP A 742 10.43 41.41 12.72
N ALA A 743 10.92 40.94 13.85
CA ALA A 743 10.52 39.62 14.39
C ALA A 743 9.04 39.58 14.84
N ASN A 744 8.38 40.70 15.00
CA ASN A 744 6.98 40.82 15.39
C ASN A 744 6.02 40.96 14.18
N GLU A 745 6.55 41.21 12.98
CA GLU A 745 5.78 41.17 11.74
C GLU A 745 5.47 39.73 11.35
N HIS A 746 4.47 39.17 12.01
CA HIS A 746 3.94 37.90 11.59
C HIS A 746 3.25 38.04 10.24
N ILE A 747 3.55 37.12 9.31
CA ILE A 747 2.73 36.76 8.14
C ILE A 747 1.22 36.79 8.47
N ALA A 748 0.89 36.71 9.74
CA ALA A 748 -0.46 36.61 10.26
C ALA A 748 -1.21 37.94 10.49
N HIS A 749 -0.59 39.09 10.46
CA HIS A 749 -1.22 40.27 11.08
C HIS A 749 -1.81 41.31 10.13
N GLU A 750 -1.52 41.32 8.83
CA GLU A 750 -2.19 42.27 7.92
C GLU A 750 -2.84 41.59 6.71
N PRO A 751 -4.17 41.47 6.67
CA PRO A 751 -4.88 40.80 5.59
C PRO A 751 -5.01 41.63 4.30
N THR A 752 -4.56 42.86 4.24
CA THR A 752 -4.96 43.78 3.17
C THR A 752 -3.87 44.26 2.23
N ARG A 753 -2.59 43.99 2.49
CA ARG A 753 -1.50 44.48 1.63
C ARG A 753 -0.32 43.52 1.57
N MET A 754 -0.46 42.42 0.82
CA MET A 754 0.60 41.44 0.60
C MET A 754 1.88 42.06 0.00
N GLY A 755 1.75 42.95 -0.95
CA GLY A 755 2.88 43.69 -1.52
C GLY A 755 3.58 44.63 -0.54
N ALA A 756 2.85 45.20 0.42
CA ALA A 756 3.42 46.12 1.39
C ALA A 756 4.28 45.40 2.45
N TRP A 757 3.91 44.17 2.83
CA TRP A 757 4.73 43.37 3.75
C TRP A 757 6.08 42.99 3.11
N PHE A 758 6.10 42.54 1.86
CA PHE A 758 7.32 42.26 1.11
C PHE A 758 8.17 43.54 0.93
N ASN A 759 7.55 44.67 0.60
CA ASN A 759 8.28 45.93 0.44
C ASN A 759 8.95 46.38 1.77
N ARG A 760 8.30 46.17 2.92
CA ARG A 760 8.91 46.45 4.24
C ARG A 760 10.07 45.50 4.58
N LEU A 761 10.08 44.30 4.08
CA LEU A 761 11.18 43.34 4.31
C LEU A 761 12.41 43.59 3.44
N MET A 762 12.21 44.08 2.23
CA MET A 762 13.25 44.09 1.20
C MET A 762 13.69 45.51 0.79
N VAL A 763 12.87 46.52 0.97
CA VAL A 763 13.17 47.91 0.63
C VAL A 763 13.38 48.69 1.94
N PRO A 764 14.58 49.26 2.19
CA PRO A 764 14.75 50.20 3.28
C PRO A 764 13.82 51.37 3.09
N ASP A 765 13.15 51.80 4.17
CA ASP A 765 12.37 53.04 4.13
C ASP A 765 13.30 54.20 3.73
N GLN A 766 13.25 54.58 2.44
CA GLN A 766 13.91 55.77 1.92
C GLN A 766 13.17 57.05 2.30
N GLU A 767 12.04 56.95 3.03
CA GLU A 767 11.19 58.09 3.34
C GLU A 767 11.54 58.83 4.68
N GLU A 768 12.45 58.30 5.52
CA GLU A 768 12.83 59.05 6.74
C GLU A 768 14.01 60.02 6.56
N GLU A 769 14.71 60.03 5.42
CA GLU A 769 15.80 61.01 5.16
C GLU A 769 15.30 62.29 4.47
N ALA A 770 14.04 62.42 4.13
CA ALA A 770 13.51 63.61 3.44
C ALA A 770 12.77 64.59 4.38
N SER A 771 12.76 64.37 5.69
CA SER A 771 12.08 65.24 6.66
C SER A 771 12.95 65.74 7.83
N ASN A 772 14.27 65.80 7.62
CA ASN A 772 15.15 66.58 8.52
C ASN A 772 15.93 67.63 7.75
#